data_af7e3c95c9dec29aba732b1726eb9987
#
_entry.id   af7e3c95c9dec29aba732b1726eb9987
#
_cell.length_a   1.000
_cell.length_b   1.000
_cell.length_c   1.000
_cell.angle_alpha   90.00
_cell.angle_beta   90.00
_cell.angle_gamma   90.00
#
_symmetry.space_group_name_H-M   'P 1'
#
loop_
_entity.id
_entity.type
_entity.pdbx_description
1 polymer ?
#
loop_
_entity_poly.entity_id
_entity_poly.type
_entity_poly.pdbx_seq_one_letter_code
_entity_poly.pdbx_strand_id
1 'polypeptide(L)'
;MTKAKKLIEVAMPIKEISAESVRDKSIRHGHISTLHLWWARRPLPVCRAVIFASLVPDPLDEQCPLAFKDAIQELLSNDPLYVPYPDIPYTAIYDPMPDNLRNRLLMFIGKFSPVCQANMLKGKSTASKEQLSEGCLIKWESKNDKAVLAKARKLIWVAYNAEQNPDASFISLSQSFDAAYQAIEEAENNLYTCIDRHLETDIIKEKEAALKTAIDCFQKQMPSVFDPFAGGGAIPLETARLGCRSYGNDINPVAHIIEKGSVEFPQKYGKPIRYTEEEFRRIYGKEGIDILITKGISICNGIIDIPNRLSFDVEYYAKQLLAMTEKEVGYLYPADENGNKPIAYYWARTATCSNPSCKAEVPLLKQFYLANTSSKKVYLNPVINGTDIQFEIKEGMCPIKSGWNNRGNMTCPCCGSITTVNQVKLQFKAKTSKEVLLAIISETNRGKLYRSPTKNEYIKPQSENIDKPTDRMAVENNRNFNTPGWGIEIYGDMFSDRQLFMLQAFTKSFSLLKKKIEPTQYTQALYTYLAIWIDRIAVANTSLGRWHNGRETIEHPFSRQAIAMVFDYPESNPFCSSSGSATNQLEWILRYIESESNSSFETILKNASSGEKKQFGEKKLTAVITDPPYYDAIAYADISDFFYVWLKRTLNDTYSLNFSTPQTPKSEECTALKHHHNNSEQEAKLYFEKKLTDIFDAIEQQTSDIVSIMFAHQTTEAWTTLCNSILSARMNITGSWPMDTEMANRSLGLASAALESSVTVSCRPSERLGYGSFKQVKRAIEEKVNTEVEKLYGLGFRGADLLTACFGQAVSEFGKYEKVEKADGSEVTVAELLELAKTAAFNALLRGFEGDEYTKFYIGWLQMNGMGETDFDDAAKFTRIGMNIDVSDIFHHHLLIKDGNKQHLASYTERITGEVQGTNISDPLIDQVQQAMMLWSKENRPKLLRLIKLVGSEANNSFWRVLASLKELLPDGDDLKQVNELLANSEELIQSCQKDITGQATQMNLGF
;
A
#
# COMPACT_ATOMS: atom_id res chain seq x y z
N MET A 1 -11.72 23.93 29.81
CA MET A 1 -11.99 24.60 28.51
C MET A 1 -12.01 23.50 27.43
N THR A 2 -13.04 23.49 26.62
CA THR A 2 -13.09 22.58 25.45
C THR A 2 -11.97 22.98 24.45
N LYS A 3 -11.13 22.04 24.06
CA LYS A 3 -10.08 22.29 23.04
C LYS A 3 -10.72 22.51 21.67
N ALA A 4 -10.08 23.33 20.84
CA ALA A 4 -10.48 23.48 19.43
C ALA A 4 -10.47 22.13 18.70
N LYS A 5 -11.39 21.96 17.77
CA LYS A 5 -11.36 20.80 16.85
C LYS A 5 -10.09 20.86 15.98
N LYS A 6 -9.46 19.73 15.76
CA LYS A 6 -8.38 19.63 14.77
C LYS A 6 -8.94 19.60 13.36
N LEU A 7 -8.14 19.99 12.39
CA LEU A 7 -8.56 20.02 10.98
C LEU A 7 -9.08 18.66 10.51
N ILE A 8 -8.42 17.55 10.90
CA ILE A 8 -8.82 16.18 10.56
C ILE A 8 -10.21 15.80 11.08
N GLU A 9 -10.73 16.47 12.10
CA GLU A 9 -12.07 16.22 12.62
C GLU A 9 -13.18 16.86 11.78
N VAL A 10 -12.80 17.76 10.84
CA VAL A 10 -13.76 18.61 10.12
C VAL A 10 -13.63 18.52 8.61
N ALA A 11 -12.39 18.51 8.07
CA ALA A 11 -12.16 18.53 6.64
C ALA A 11 -10.80 17.95 6.24
N MET A 12 -10.78 17.24 5.09
CA MET A 12 -9.56 16.71 4.46
C MET A 12 -9.67 16.86 2.94
N PRO A 13 -8.56 17.16 2.20
CA PRO A 13 -8.55 17.19 0.74
C PRO A 13 -8.40 15.77 0.18
N ILE A 14 -9.46 14.97 0.29
CA ILE A 14 -9.44 13.50 0.11
C ILE A 14 -9.01 13.12 -1.32
N LYS A 15 -9.51 13.82 -2.36
CA LYS A 15 -9.20 13.51 -3.77
C LYS A 15 -7.72 13.73 -4.08
N GLU A 16 -7.14 14.81 -3.58
CA GLU A 16 -5.73 15.16 -3.74
C GLU A 16 -4.84 14.16 -3.01
N ILE A 17 -5.21 13.79 -1.80
CA ILE A 17 -4.49 12.77 -1.01
C ILE A 17 -4.54 11.42 -1.72
N SER A 18 -5.71 11.01 -2.20
CA SER A 18 -5.90 9.75 -2.94
C SER A 18 -5.04 9.74 -4.22
N ALA A 19 -5.08 10.80 -5.01
CA ALA A 19 -4.31 10.90 -6.25
C ALA A 19 -2.80 10.74 -6.04
N GLU A 20 -2.23 11.44 -5.05
CA GLU A 20 -0.80 11.35 -4.76
C GLU A 20 -0.43 10.02 -4.07
N SER A 21 -1.34 9.43 -3.30
CA SER A 21 -1.14 8.12 -2.65
C SER A 21 -1.07 6.98 -3.66
N VAL A 22 -1.91 7.01 -4.68
CA VAL A 22 -1.84 6.07 -5.81
C VAL A 22 -0.54 6.23 -6.59
N ARG A 23 -0.09 7.47 -6.82
CA ARG A 23 1.20 7.78 -7.45
C ARG A 23 2.38 7.27 -6.63
N ASP A 24 2.38 7.46 -5.31
CA ASP A 24 3.43 7.04 -4.37
C ASP A 24 3.78 5.57 -4.52
N LYS A 25 2.80 4.70 -4.74
CA LYS A 25 3.01 3.25 -4.96
C LYS A 25 3.79 2.92 -6.24
N SER A 26 3.85 3.84 -7.20
CA SER A 26 4.62 3.68 -8.44
C SER A 26 6.08 4.11 -8.31
N ILE A 27 6.44 4.85 -7.26
CA ILE A 27 7.78 5.42 -7.06
C ILE A 27 8.75 4.32 -6.64
N ARG A 28 9.92 4.27 -7.33
CA ARG A 28 10.91 3.21 -7.15
C ARG A 28 12.26 3.71 -6.63
N HIS A 29 12.54 5.00 -6.69
CA HIS A 29 13.85 5.55 -6.31
C HIS A 29 13.75 6.42 -5.05
N GLY A 30 14.57 6.11 -4.04
CA GLY A 30 14.62 6.86 -2.78
C GLY A 30 13.34 6.79 -1.95
N HIS A 31 12.49 5.80 -2.18
CA HIS A 31 11.26 5.57 -1.42
C HIS A 31 11.54 4.58 -0.28
N ILE A 32 10.91 4.75 0.89
CA ILE A 32 11.08 3.89 2.08
C ILE A 32 10.91 2.39 1.76
N SER A 33 10.03 2.06 0.83
CA SER A 33 9.80 0.69 0.36
C SER A 33 10.97 0.08 -0.38
N THR A 34 11.96 0.87 -0.77
CA THR A 34 13.13 0.37 -1.50
C THR A 34 14.27 -0.01 -0.59
N LEU A 35 14.24 0.40 0.67
CA LEU A 35 15.21 -0.02 1.67
C LEU A 35 15.06 -1.53 1.98
N HIS A 36 13.89 -1.94 2.39
CA HIS A 36 13.57 -3.33 2.69
C HIS A 36 12.09 -3.61 2.42
N LEU A 37 11.72 -4.87 2.23
CA LEU A 37 10.33 -5.28 2.06
C LEU A 37 9.61 -5.27 3.41
N TRP A 38 8.45 -4.59 3.47
CA TRP A 38 7.47 -4.71 4.54
C TRP A 38 6.08 -4.89 3.94
N TRP A 39 5.21 -5.65 4.57
CA TRP A 39 4.00 -6.21 3.95
C TRP A 39 2.86 -5.21 3.80
N ALA A 40 2.68 -4.34 4.79
CA ALA A 40 1.73 -3.24 4.74
C ALA A 40 2.51 -1.92 4.73
N ARG A 41 2.35 -1.17 3.65
CA ARG A 41 3.01 0.12 3.50
C ARG A 41 1.96 1.18 3.29
N ARG A 42 1.84 2.04 4.29
CA ARG A 42 1.00 3.22 4.14
C ARG A 42 1.69 4.21 3.17
N PRO A 43 0.98 4.77 2.18
CA PRO A 43 1.54 5.83 1.33
C PRO A 43 1.98 7.03 2.15
N LEU A 44 3.17 7.57 1.88
CA LEU A 44 3.72 8.71 2.60
C LEU A 44 2.85 9.98 2.52
N PRO A 45 2.19 10.29 1.37
CA PRO A 45 1.26 11.43 1.28
C PRO A 45 0.11 11.37 2.30
N VAL A 46 -0.51 10.19 2.48
CA VAL A 46 -1.57 10.00 3.50
C VAL A 46 -1.01 10.25 4.89
N CYS A 47 0.15 9.64 5.22
CA CYS A 47 0.78 9.82 6.54
C CYS A 47 1.01 11.31 6.83
N ARG A 48 1.63 12.04 5.88
CA ARG A 48 1.93 13.46 6.04
C ARG A 48 0.69 14.33 6.18
N ALA A 49 -0.36 14.06 5.39
CA ALA A 49 -1.64 14.75 5.48
C ALA A 49 -2.33 14.52 6.83
N VAL A 50 -2.42 13.25 7.26
CA VAL A 50 -3.07 12.87 8.52
C VAL A 50 -2.33 13.46 9.72
N ILE A 51 -0.98 13.38 9.74
CA ILE A 51 -0.17 13.98 10.82
C ILE A 51 -0.40 15.49 10.89
N PHE A 52 -0.25 16.19 9.77
CA PHE A 52 -0.43 17.65 9.74
C PHE A 52 -1.84 18.05 10.20
N ALA A 53 -2.89 17.45 9.63
CA ALA A 53 -4.27 17.77 9.96
C ALA A 53 -4.69 17.37 11.40
N SER A 54 -4.03 16.36 11.99
CA SER A 54 -4.23 15.99 13.40
C SER A 54 -3.58 16.96 14.38
N LEU A 55 -2.60 17.73 13.96
CA LEU A 55 -1.82 18.60 14.84
C LEU A 55 -2.27 20.06 14.79
N VAL A 56 -2.92 20.50 13.70
CA VAL A 56 -3.38 21.88 13.56
C VAL A 56 -4.88 22.01 13.84
N PRO A 57 -5.34 23.09 14.52
CA PRO A 57 -6.77 23.30 14.75
C PRO A 57 -7.49 23.74 13.47
N ASP A 58 -8.79 23.50 13.42
CA ASP A 58 -9.64 24.08 12.39
C ASP A 58 -9.78 25.60 12.59
N PRO A 59 -9.37 26.45 11.62
CA PRO A 59 -9.42 27.89 11.79
C PRO A 59 -10.83 28.48 11.88
N LEU A 60 -11.86 27.72 11.50
CA LEU A 60 -13.26 28.16 11.63
C LEU A 60 -13.88 27.76 12.98
N ASP A 61 -13.20 26.97 13.80
CA ASP A 61 -13.64 26.68 15.17
C ASP A 61 -13.54 27.93 16.05
N GLU A 62 -14.55 28.15 16.90
CA GLU A 62 -14.60 29.30 17.79
C GLU A 62 -13.44 29.31 18.81
N GLN A 63 -12.98 28.13 19.21
CA GLN A 63 -11.88 27.96 20.16
C GLN A 63 -10.50 27.99 19.49
N CYS A 64 -10.44 28.17 18.16
CA CYS A 64 -9.16 28.23 17.43
C CYS A 64 -8.38 29.49 17.85
N PRO A 65 -7.09 29.34 18.28
CA PRO A 65 -6.26 30.47 18.68
C PRO A 65 -6.12 31.53 17.59
N LEU A 66 -6.24 32.80 17.96
CA LEU A 66 -6.11 33.92 17.02
C LEU A 66 -4.73 33.91 16.33
N ALA A 67 -3.66 33.65 17.08
CA ALA A 67 -2.30 33.58 16.52
C ALA A 67 -2.17 32.54 15.41
N PHE A 68 -2.94 31.44 15.46
CA PHE A 68 -2.94 30.46 14.37
C PHE A 68 -3.74 30.93 13.15
N LYS A 69 -4.85 31.64 13.34
CA LYS A 69 -5.58 32.29 12.22
C LYS A 69 -4.69 33.31 11.51
N ASP A 70 -3.97 34.13 12.26
CA ASP A 70 -3.00 35.09 11.72
C ASP A 70 -1.86 34.39 10.98
N ALA A 71 -1.37 33.25 11.48
CA ALA A 71 -0.34 32.46 10.81
C ALA A 71 -0.81 31.95 9.43
N ILE A 72 -2.05 31.49 9.30
CA ILE A 72 -2.60 31.06 8.00
C ILE A 72 -2.71 32.26 7.08
N GLN A 73 -3.19 33.41 7.59
CA GLN A 73 -3.31 34.62 6.79
C GLN A 73 -1.96 35.07 6.22
N GLU A 74 -0.92 35.11 7.04
CA GLU A 74 0.41 35.58 6.60
C GLU A 74 1.17 34.55 5.74
N LEU A 75 1.11 33.27 6.07
CA LEU A 75 1.92 32.25 5.41
C LEU A 75 1.26 31.66 4.18
N LEU A 76 -0.08 31.64 4.12
CA LEU A 76 -0.83 30.96 3.03
C LEU A 76 -1.72 31.90 2.25
N SER A 77 -2.50 32.80 2.87
CA SER A 77 -3.46 33.62 2.16
C SER A 77 -2.82 34.68 1.26
N ASN A 78 -1.64 35.16 1.64
CA ASN A 78 -0.87 36.10 0.85
C ASN A 78 0.02 35.43 -0.22
N ASP A 79 0.06 34.08 -0.26
CA ASP A 79 0.84 33.33 -1.24
C ASP A 79 -0.05 32.89 -2.42
N PRO A 80 0.25 33.31 -3.66
CA PRO A 80 -0.53 32.93 -4.85
C PRO A 80 -0.66 31.42 -5.07
N LEU A 81 0.24 30.62 -4.51
CA LEU A 81 0.17 29.16 -4.62
C LEU A 81 -1.10 28.57 -3.99
N TYR A 82 -1.63 29.21 -2.94
CA TYR A 82 -2.74 28.67 -2.15
C TYR A 82 -4.04 29.45 -2.32
N VAL A 83 -4.19 30.16 -3.42
CA VAL A 83 -5.43 30.81 -3.86
C VAL A 83 -6.11 29.97 -4.95
N PRO A 84 -7.46 30.00 -5.08
CA PRO A 84 -8.14 29.44 -6.23
C PRO A 84 -7.64 30.04 -7.54
N TYR A 85 -7.63 29.24 -8.62
CA TYR A 85 -7.22 29.75 -9.94
C TYR A 85 -8.33 30.63 -10.52
N PRO A 86 -8.07 31.87 -10.94
CA PRO A 86 -9.11 32.80 -11.38
C PRO A 86 -9.83 32.35 -12.64
N ASP A 87 -9.14 31.66 -13.55
CA ASP A 87 -9.68 31.21 -14.83
C ASP A 87 -10.42 29.87 -14.75
N ILE A 88 -10.40 29.18 -13.62
CA ILE A 88 -11.03 27.89 -13.40
C ILE A 88 -11.94 28.01 -12.18
N PRO A 89 -13.28 28.03 -12.36
CA PRO A 89 -14.19 28.14 -11.25
C PRO A 89 -13.99 26.99 -10.25
N TYR A 90 -13.56 27.28 -9.05
CA TYR A 90 -13.32 26.30 -8.00
C TYR A 90 -14.58 25.50 -7.69
N THR A 91 -15.73 26.16 -7.66
CA THR A 91 -17.06 25.58 -7.46
C THR A 91 -17.49 24.59 -8.55
N ALA A 92 -16.88 24.65 -9.74
CA ALA A 92 -17.15 23.67 -10.80
C ALA A 92 -16.47 22.31 -10.58
N ILE A 93 -15.45 22.26 -9.71
CA ILE A 93 -14.65 21.06 -9.43
C ILE A 93 -14.99 20.49 -8.05
N TYR A 94 -15.25 21.37 -7.09
CA TYR A 94 -15.62 21.03 -5.72
C TYR A 94 -16.97 21.70 -5.40
N ASP A 95 -17.86 20.99 -4.76
CA ASP A 95 -19.10 21.54 -4.22
C ASP A 95 -18.78 22.68 -3.23
N PRO A 96 -19.60 23.73 -3.06
CA PRO A 96 -19.15 25.07 -2.75
C PRO A 96 -18.18 25.15 -1.56
N MET A 97 -16.89 25.25 -1.89
CA MET A 97 -15.88 25.60 -0.89
C MET A 97 -15.70 27.12 -0.89
N PRO A 98 -16.25 27.84 0.09
CA PRO A 98 -16.04 29.28 0.20
C PRO A 98 -14.55 29.57 0.41
N ASP A 99 -14.08 30.70 -0.09
CA ASP A 99 -12.73 31.17 0.15
C ASP A 99 -12.61 31.58 1.62
N ASN A 100 -11.96 30.73 2.42
CA ASN A 100 -11.75 30.93 3.85
C ASN A 100 -10.42 30.30 4.32
N LEU A 101 -10.04 30.57 5.56
CA LEU A 101 -8.77 30.10 6.12
C LEU A 101 -8.64 28.58 6.15
N ARG A 102 -9.74 27.83 6.36
CA ARG A 102 -9.74 26.36 6.30
C ARG A 102 -9.34 25.89 4.90
N ASN A 103 -9.92 26.48 3.85
CA ASN A 103 -9.62 26.08 2.49
C ASN A 103 -8.18 26.41 2.08
N ARG A 104 -7.59 27.46 2.65
CA ARG A 104 -6.14 27.74 2.49
C ARG A 104 -5.28 26.62 3.03
N LEU A 105 -5.61 26.08 4.22
CA LEU A 105 -4.93 24.91 4.79
C LEU A 105 -5.13 23.66 3.94
N LEU A 106 -6.34 23.41 3.44
CA LEU A 106 -6.61 22.26 2.58
C LEU A 106 -5.81 22.35 1.27
N MET A 107 -5.72 23.53 0.65
CA MET A 107 -4.91 23.76 -0.55
C MET A 107 -3.41 23.63 -0.27
N PHE A 108 -2.95 24.01 0.92
CA PHE A 108 -1.56 23.79 1.32
C PHE A 108 -1.25 22.29 1.47
N ILE A 109 -2.16 21.49 2.03
CA ILE A 109 -2.00 20.04 2.08
C ILE A 109 -1.95 19.48 0.66
N GLY A 110 -2.97 19.77 -0.17
CA GLY A 110 -3.05 19.29 -1.54
C GLY A 110 -3.95 20.16 -2.40
N LYS A 111 -3.49 20.47 -3.62
CA LYS A 111 -4.22 21.26 -4.61
C LYS A 111 -3.93 20.70 -5.99
N PHE A 112 -4.96 20.38 -6.76
CA PHE A 112 -4.78 19.99 -8.16
C PHE A 112 -4.17 21.11 -8.98
N SER A 113 -3.28 20.76 -9.92
CA SER A 113 -2.67 21.71 -10.84
C SER A 113 -3.72 22.36 -11.78
N PRO A 114 -3.45 23.55 -12.36
CA PRO A 114 -4.37 24.16 -13.32
C PRO A 114 -4.69 23.25 -14.50
N VAL A 115 -3.68 22.50 -14.98
CA VAL A 115 -3.82 21.53 -16.07
C VAL A 115 -4.75 20.39 -15.66
N CYS A 116 -4.57 19.86 -14.45
CA CYS A 116 -5.41 18.79 -13.94
C CYS A 116 -6.87 19.25 -13.79
N GLN A 117 -7.09 20.40 -13.18
CA GLN A 117 -8.43 20.95 -13.00
C GLN A 117 -9.14 21.21 -14.36
N ALA A 118 -8.41 21.78 -15.34
CA ALA A 118 -8.96 21.98 -16.68
C ALA A 118 -9.26 20.66 -17.40
N ASN A 119 -8.46 19.62 -17.18
CA ASN A 119 -8.71 18.28 -17.72
C ASN A 119 -9.90 17.60 -17.05
N MET A 120 -10.05 17.72 -15.74
CA MET A 120 -11.21 17.19 -14.99
C MET A 120 -12.53 17.74 -15.53
N LEU A 121 -12.60 19.06 -15.80
CA LEU A 121 -13.78 19.69 -16.39
C LEU A 121 -14.10 19.17 -17.81
N LYS A 122 -13.09 18.68 -18.54
CA LYS A 122 -13.24 18.11 -19.90
C LYS A 122 -13.37 16.58 -19.90
N GLY A 123 -13.44 15.94 -18.73
CA GLY A 123 -13.45 14.48 -18.61
C GLY A 123 -12.17 13.80 -19.10
N LYS A 124 -11.02 14.51 -19.09
CA LYS A 124 -9.72 13.99 -19.53
C LYS A 124 -8.83 13.61 -18.33
N SER A 125 -8.01 12.59 -18.52
CA SER A 125 -6.98 12.22 -17.55
C SER A 125 -5.77 13.14 -17.60
N THR A 126 -5.07 13.26 -16.46
CA THR A 126 -3.79 13.99 -16.34
C THR A 126 -2.72 13.00 -15.85
N ALA A 127 -1.50 13.13 -16.37
CA ALA A 127 -0.37 12.30 -15.92
C ALA A 127 -0.17 12.46 -14.40
N SER A 128 0.03 11.36 -13.68
CA SER A 128 0.06 11.33 -12.21
C SER A 128 1.06 12.31 -11.58
N LYS A 129 2.21 12.53 -12.23
CA LYS A 129 3.22 13.51 -11.78
C LYS A 129 2.74 14.97 -11.86
N GLU A 130 1.80 15.27 -12.75
CA GLU A 130 1.30 16.61 -13.05
C GLU A 130 -0.03 16.91 -12.37
N GLN A 131 -0.60 15.97 -11.63
CA GLN A 131 -1.90 16.13 -10.98
C GLN A 131 -1.89 17.21 -9.91
N LEU A 132 -0.89 17.23 -9.02
CA LEU A 132 -0.79 18.23 -7.95
C LEU A 132 0.10 19.41 -8.32
N SER A 133 -0.25 20.58 -7.81
CA SER A 133 0.54 21.81 -7.92
C SER A 133 1.86 21.69 -7.15
N GLU A 134 2.87 22.45 -7.58
CA GLU A 134 4.07 22.69 -6.76
C GLU A 134 3.68 23.40 -5.45
N GLY A 135 4.49 23.24 -4.42
CA GLY A 135 4.23 23.84 -3.10
C GLY A 135 3.20 23.11 -2.22
N CYS A 136 2.52 22.06 -2.73
CA CYS A 136 1.66 21.24 -1.89
C CYS A 136 2.46 20.36 -0.93
N LEU A 137 2.02 20.29 0.32
CA LEU A 137 2.70 19.54 1.38
C LEU A 137 2.87 18.06 1.05
N ILE A 138 1.83 17.42 0.49
CA ILE A 138 1.80 15.98 0.24
C ILE A 138 2.51 15.56 -1.05
N LYS A 139 2.81 16.48 -1.97
CA LYS A 139 3.48 16.15 -3.23
C LYS A 139 4.83 15.48 -2.96
N TRP A 140 5.16 14.43 -3.74
CA TRP A 140 6.40 13.69 -3.56
C TRP A 140 7.65 14.58 -3.60
N GLU A 141 7.69 15.51 -4.52
CA GLU A 141 8.81 16.45 -4.69
C GLU A 141 8.99 17.37 -3.48
N SER A 142 7.91 17.66 -2.73
CA SER A 142 7.93 18.49 -1.54
C SER A 142 8.50 17.80 -0.30
N LYS A 143 8.79 16.50 -0.36
CA LYS A 143 9.31 15.74 0.81
C LYS A 143 10.61 16.28 1.37
N ASN A 144 11.42 16.94 0.54
CA ASN A 144 12.70 17.57 0.91
C ASN A 144 12.73 19.05 0.57
N ASP A 145 11.61 19.66 0.19
CA ASP A 145 11.51 21.10 -0.07
C ASP A 145 11.57 21.88 1.24
N LYS A 146 12.67 22.59 1.44
CA LYS A 146 12.91 23.34 2.67
C LYS A 146 11.85 24.41 2.93
N ALA A 147 11.34 25.09 1.88
CA ALA A 147 10.36 26.15 2.03
C ALA A 147 8.99 25.60 2.43
N VAL A 148 8.54 24.53 1.78
CA VAL A 148 7.27 23.88 2.11
C VAL A 148 7.31 23.28 3.51
N LEU A 149 8.40 22.59 3.86
CA LEU A 149 8.57 22.00 5.19
C LEU A 149 8.70 23.06 6.29
N ALA A 150 9.38 24.17 6.05
CA ALA A 150 9.47 25.28 7.01
C ALA A 150 8.10 25.90 7.29
N LYS A 151 7.26 26.11 6.24
CA LYS A 151 5.86 26.55 6.42
C LYS A 151 5.05 25.57 7.27
N ALA A 152 5.12 24.26 6.96
CA ALA A 152 4.39 23.24 7.72
C ALA A 152 4.84 23.20 9.19
N ARG A 153 6.14 23.18 9.44
CA ARG A 153 6.73 23.21 10.80
C ARG A 153 6.32 24.46 11.57
N LYS A 154 6.33 25.62 10.93
CA LYS A 154 5.93 26.90 11.55
C LYS A 154 4.44 26.90 11.88
N LEU A 155 3.57 26.41 11.01
CA LEU A 155 2.14 26.27 11.28
C LEU A 155 1.88 25.34 12.48
N ILE A 156 2.55 24.19 12.54
CA ILE A 156 2.44 23.24 13.67
C ILE A 156 2.95 23.90 14.97
N TRP A 157 4.11 24.60 14.89
CA TRP A 157 4.69 25.32 16.03
C TRP A 157 3.72 26.36 16.60
N VAL A 158 3.19 27.23 15.73
CA VAL A 158 2.24 28.27 16.15
C VAL A 158 0.97 27.65 16.73
N ALA A 159 0.41 26.62 16.06
CA ALA A 159 -0.78 25.92 16.58
C ALA A 159 -0.55 25.35 17.98
N TYR A 160 0.54 24.61 18.17
CA TYR A 160 0.86 23.96 19.44
C TYR A 160 1.14 24.94 20.57
N ASN A 161 1.95 25.97 20.32
CA ASN A 161 2.33 26.95 21.35
C ASN A 161 1.21 27.96 21.67
N ALA A 162 0.36 28.31 20.69
CA ALA A 162 -0.82 29.14 20.93
C ALA A 162 -1.89 28.43 21.77
N GLU A 163 -2.04 27.10 21.65
CA GLU A 163 -2.89 26.31 22.53
C GLU A 163 -2.37 26.28 23.98
N GLN A 164 -1.05 26.33 24.17
CA GLN A 164 -0.43 26.37 25.52
C GLN A 164 -0.43 27.78 26.12
N ASN A 165 -0.38 28.81 25.29
CA ASN A 165 -0.40 30.22 25.68
C ASN A 165 -1.34 31.02 24.76
N PRO A 166 -2.64 31.09 25.08
CA PRO A 166 -3.64 31.77 24.25
C PRO A 166 -3.40 33.27 24.04
N ASP A 167 -2.63 33.92 24.92
CA ASP A 167 -2.32 35.36 24.83
C ASP A 167 -1.11 35.64 23.91
N ALA A 168 -0.39 34.62 23.44
CA ALA A 168 0.75 34.81 22.56
C ALA A 168 0.32 35.28 21.17
N SER A 169 0.97 36.32 20.64
CA SER A 169 0.73 36.78 19.27
C SER A 169 1.46 35.92 18.24
N PHE A 170 0.95 35.89 16.99
CA PHE A 170 1.62 35.24 15.88
C PHE A 170 3.06 35.76 15.68
N ILE A 171 3.27 37.07 15.78
CA ILE A 171 4.59 37.68 15.62
C ILE A 171 5.60 37.12 16.62
N SER A 172 5.21 37.05 17.91
CA SER A 172 6.06 36.48 18.95
C SER A 172 6.39 35.02 18.72
N LEU A 173 5.38 34.19 18.36
CA LEU A 173 5.56 32.76 18.09
C LEU A 173 6.36 32.50 16.81
N SER A 174 6.20 33.36 15.78
CA SER A 174 6.97 33.30 14.54
C SER A 174 8.44 33.58 14.78
N GLN A 175 8.75 34.65 15.55
CA GLN A 175 10.13 35.01 15.93
C GLN A 175 10.79 33.91 16.77
N SER A 176 10.03 33.32 17.71
CA SER A 176 10.49 32.18 18.51
C SER A 176 10.82 30.96 17.66
N PHE A 177 9.97 30.64 16.67
CA PHE A 177 10.25 29.57 15.70
C PHE A 177 11.51 29.85 14.91
N ASP A 178 11.62 31.04 14.31
CA ASP A 178 12.74 31.41 13.45
C ASP A 178 14.07 31.36 14.22
N ALA A 179 14.10 31.86 15.46
CA ALA A 179 15.29 31.79 16.34
C ALA A 179 15.68 30.35 16.68
N ALA A 180 14.70 29.49 17.03
CA ALA A 180 14.95 28.09 17.37
C ALA A 180 15.39 27.27 16.14
N TYR A 181 14.81 27.55 14.97
CA TYR A 181 15.16 26.86 13.71
C TYR A 181 16.55 27.29 13.23
N GLN A 182 16.86 28.58 13.29
CA GLN A 182 18.18 29.12 12.95
C GLN A 182 19.30 28.56 13.87
N ALA A 183 19.00 28.36 15.16
CA ALA A 183 19.94 27.74 16.09
C ALA A 183 20.34 26.34 15.69
N ILE A 184 19.40 25.56 15.11
CA ILE A 184 19.70 24.22 14.55
C ILE A 184 20.59 24.35 13.32
N GLU A 185 20.25 25.22 12.36
CA GLU A 185 21.02 25.41 11.13
C GLU A 185 22.46 25.90 11.45
N GLU A 186 22.62 26.81 12.41
CA GLU A 186 23.94 27.26 12.86
C GLU A 186 24.74 26.15 13.53
N ALA A 187 24.12 25.34 14.38
CA ALA A 187 24.76 24.20 15.04
C ALA A 187 25.14 23.10 14.02
N GLU A 188 24.29 22.83 13.04
CA GLU A 188 24.58 21.91 11.92
C GLU A 188 25.79 22.43 11.12
N ASN A 189 25.79 23.68 10.70
CA ASN A 189 26.88 24.28 9.97
C ASN A 189 28.19 24.25 10.79
N ASN A 190 28.11 24.57 12.08
CA ASN A 190 29.26 24.53 12.97
C ASN A 190 29.84 23.13 13.18
N LEU A 191 28.98 22.12 13.17
CA LEU A 191 29.42 20.74 13.26
C LEU A 191 29.97 20.23 11.92
N TYR A 192 29.24 20.42 10.81
CA TYR A 192 29.59 19.77 9.53
C TYR A 192 30.71 20.48 8.76
N THR A 193 30.87 21.77 8.92
CA THR A 193 32.04 22.50 8.39
C THR A 193 33.32 22.29 9.19
N CYS A 194 33.20 21.87 10.45
CA CYS A 194 34.33 21.68 11.36
C CYS A 194 34.63 20.20 11.66
N ILE A 195 33.90 19.24 11.09
CA ILE A 195 34.28 17.83 11.14
C ILE A 195 35.46 17.62 10.17
N ASP A 196 36.59 18.15 10.60
CA ASP A 196 37.91 17.79 10.17
C ASP A 196 38.47 16.85 11.24
N ARG A 197 39.00 15.69 10.86
CA ARG A 197 39.61 14.77 11.84
C ARG A 197 40.84 15.32 12.52
N HIS A 198 41.33 16.45 12.07
CA HIS A 198 42.37 17.21 12.79
C HIS A 198 41.84 17.96 14.01
N LEU A 199 40.53 18.13 14.18
CA LEU A 199 39.95 18.64 15.41
C LEU A 199 40.02 17.59 16.52
N GLU A 200 40.31 18.05 17.71
CA GLU A 200 40.29 17.19 18.90
C GLU A 200 38.91 16.59 19.07
N THR A 201 38.86 15.30 19.45
CA THR A 201 37.62 14.52 19.65
C THR A 201 36.65 15.22 20.61
N ASP A 202 37.17 15.98 21.58
CA ASP A 202 36.36 16.70 22.56
C ASP A 202 35.64 17.90 21.94
N ILE A 203 36.27 18.62 20.97
CA ILE A 203 35.61 19.71 20.21
C ILE A 203 34.45 19.17 19.37
N ILE A 204 34.62 17.99 18.73
CA ILE A 204 33.54 17.33 17.96
C ILE A 204 32.38 16.94 18.89
N LYS A 205 32.67 16.34 20.04
CA LYS A 205 31.64 16.00 21.05
C LYS A 205 30.90 17.21 21.58
N GLU A 206 31.58 18.33 21.79
CA GLU A 206 30.98 19.61 22.22
C GLU A 206 30.00 20.12 21.16
N LYS A 207 30.38 20.08 19.86
CA LYS A 207 29.54 20.54 18.76
C LYS A 207 28.33 19.58 18.52
N GLU A 208 28.53 18.26 18.63
CA GLU A 208 27.45 17.28 18.62
C GLU A 208 26.47 17.53 19.77
N ALA A 209 26.96 17.81 20.97
CA ALA A 209 26.14 18.17 22.12
C ALA A 209 25.39 19.50 21.93
N ALA A 210 26.01 20.48 21.29
CA ALA A 210 25.36 21.76 20.95
C ALA A 210 24.21 21.55 19.92
N LEU A 211 24.46 20.78 18.87
CA LEU A 211 23.42 20.45 17.90
C LEU A 211 22.26 19.68 18.56
N LYS A 212 22.56 18.67 19.35
CA LYS A 212 21.54 17.94 20.11
C LYS A 212 20.73 18.87 21.01
N THR A 213 21.38 19.79 21.71
CA THR A 213 20.72 20.78 22.57
C THR A 213 19.79 21.70 21.77
N ALA A 214 20.20 22.17 20.59
CA ALA A 214 19.38 22.98 19.71
C ALA A 214 18.13 22.22 19.23
N ILE A 215 18.31 20.97 18.79
CA ILE A 215 17.21 20.08 18.38
C ILE A 215 16.26 19.82 19.56
N ASP A 216 16.78 19.47 20.73
CA ASP A 216 15.97 19.20 21.92
C ASP A 216 15.16 20.44 22.36
N CYS A 217 15.75 21.63 22.28
CA CYS A 217 15.07 22.90 22.57
C CYS A 217 13.93 23.17 21.57
N PHE A 218 14.17 22.98 20.29
CA PHE A 218 13.15 23.09 19.25
C PHE A 218 12.02 22.07 19.48
N GLN A 219 12.35 20.80 19.62
CA GLN A 219 11.36 19.72 19.77
C GLN A 219 10.57 19.78 21.09
N LYS A 220 11.08 20.43 22.15
CA LYS A 220 10.29 20.69 23.37
C LYS A 220 9.06 21.56 23.10
N GLN A 221 9.12 22.40 22.09
CA GLN A 221 8.03 23.29 21.68
C GLN A 221 7.24 22.75 20.47
N MET A 222 7.50 21.51 20.06
CA MET A 222 6.74 20.79 19.04
C MET A 222 5.91 19.68 19.68
N PRO A 223 4.77 19.30 19.07
CA PRO A 223 3.96 18.19 19.55
C PRO A 223 4.74 16.86 19.47
N SER A 224 4.38 15.94 20.35
CA SER A 224 4.87 14.56 20.35
C SER A 224 3.85 13.62 19.69
N VAL A 225 4.30 12.82 18.74
CA VAL A 225 3.46 11.90 17.98
C VAL A 225 4.01 10.49 18.09
N PHE A 226 3.13 9.54 18.38
CA PHE A 226 3.48 8.14 18.56
C PHE A 226 2.73 7.23 17.59
N ASP A 227 3.47 6.30 16.98
CA ASP A 227 2.91 5.18 16.24
C ASP A 227 3.24 3.86 16.94
N PRO A 228 2.25 3.19 17.57
CA PRO A 228 2.43 1.92 18.25
C PRO A 228 2.55 0.71 17.31
N PHE A 229 2.28 0.86 16.00
CA PHE A 229 2.37 -0.16 14.98
C PHE A 229 3.18 0.34 13.78
N ALA A 230 4.40 0.80 14.03
CA ALA A 230 5.20 1.56 13.08
C ALA A 230 5.63 0.77 11.83
N GLY A 231 5.75 -0.56 11.92
CA GLY A 231 6.01 -1.44 10.78
C GLY A 231 7.27 -1.08 9.99
N GLY A 232 7.08 -0.53 8.78
CA GLY A 232 8.19 -0.05 7.96
C GLY A 232 8.64 1.38 8.27
N GLY A 233 8.00 2.08 9.22
CA GLY A 233 8.38 3.42 9.68
C GLY A 233 7.78 4.59 8.90
N ALA A 234 6.70 4.41 8.12
CA ALA A 234 6.14 5.47 7.29
C ALA A 234 5.60 6.67 8.09
N ILE A 235 4.82 6.41 9.13
CA ILE A 235 4.26 7.46 10.01
C ILE A 235 5.37 8.14 10.83
N PRO A 236 6.27 7.41 11.51
CA PRO A 236 7.39 8.01 12.21
C PRO A 236 8.29 8.87 11.31
N LEU A 237 8.56 8.44 10.07
CA LEU A 237 9.36 9.20 9.10
C LEU A 237 8.72 10.56 8.79
N GLU A 238 7.43 10.57 8.46
CA GLU A 238 6.73 11.81 8.13
C GLU A 238 6.51 12.70 9.37
N THR A 239 6.38 12.11 10.55
CA THR A 239 6.36 12.84 11.84
C THR A 239 7.67 13.61 12.07
N ALA A 240 8.80 12.93 11.95
CA ALA A 240 10.12 13.52 12.08
C ALA A 240 10.36 14.59 10.99
N ARG A 241 9.94 14.32 9.74
CA ARG A 241 10.02 15.28 8.62
C ARG A 241 9.30 16.59 8.93
N LEU A 242 8.17 16.54 9.62
CA LEU A 242 7.43 17.71 10.08
C LEU A 242 8.04 18.38 11.34
N GLY A 243 9.19 17.91 11.82
CA GLY A 243 9.90 18.49 12.97
C GLY A 243 9.31 18.11 14.34
N CYS A 244 8.30 17.26 14.38
CA CYS A 244 7.68 16.82 15.61
C CYS A 244 8.57 15.83 16.38
N ARG A 245 8.33 15.67 17.68
CA ARG A 245 8.95 14.58 18.45
C ARG A 245 8.32 13.27 18.04
N SER A 246 9.09 12.46 17.32
CA SER A 246 8.62 11.22 16.72
C SER A 246 8.95 10.00 17.58
N TYR A 247 7.94 9.17 17.82
CA TYR A 247 8.06 7.92 18.57
C TYR A 247 7.45 6.79 17.74
N GLY A 248 8.19 5.68 17.62
CA GLY A 248 7.75 4.49 16.91
C GLY A 248 7.94 3.22 17.75
N ASN A 249 7.05 2.27 17.59
CA ASN A 249 7.13 0.96 18.23
C ASN A 249 6.59 -0.12 17.31
N ASP A 250 7.23 -1.27 17.31
CA ASP A 250 6.68 -2.49 16.73
C ASP A 250 7.12 -3.69 17.55
N ILE A 251 6.24 -4.68 17.71
CA ILE A 251 6.57 -5.93 18.41
C ILE A 251 7.46 -6.84 17.58
N ASN A 252 7.43 -6.69 16.25
CA ASN A 252 8.18 -7.53 15.31
C ASN A 252 9.63 -7.04 15.20
N PRO A 253 10.62 -7.88 15.57
CA PRO A 253 12.03 -7.49 15.49
C PRO A 253 12.49 -7.11 14.08
N VAL A 254 11.93 -7.73 13.04
CA VAL A 254 12.25 -7.38 11.63
C VAL A 254 11.78 -5.96 11.31
N ALA A 255 10.55 -5.59 11.71
CA ALA A 255 10.05 -4.23 11.59
C ALA A 255 10.98 -3.24 12.30
N HIS A 256 11.34 -3.54 13.54
CA HIS A 256 12.24 -2.69 14.33
C HIS A 256 13.61 -2.43 13.64
N ILE A 257 14.21 -3.46 13.03
CA ILE A 257 15.46 -3.30 12.26
C ILE A 257 15.23 -2.44 11.01
N ILE A 258 14.09 -2.62 10.31
CA ILE A 258 13.72 -1.78 9.16
C ILE A 258 13.51 -0.32 9.61
N GLU A 259 12.82 -0.08 10.70
CA GLU A 259 12.61 1.24 11.28
C GLU A 259 13.94 1.94 11.62
N LYS A 260 14.89 1.24 12.25
CA LYS A 260 16.22 1.79 12.51
C LYS A 260 16.91 2.26 11.23
N GLY A 261 16.85 1.45 10.18
CA GLY A 261 17.41 1.79 8.87
C GLY A 261 16.62 2.86 8.11
N SER A 262 15.33 3.03 8.40
CA SER A 262 14.48 3.97 7.67
C SER A 262 14.32 5.32 8.37
N VAL A 263 14.19 5.37 9.70
CA VAL A 263 13.77 6.59 10.40
C VAL A 263 14.69 7.06 11.53
N GLU A 264 15.76 6.32 11.83
CA GLU A 264 16.75 6.74 12.84
C GLU A 264 18.10 7.03 12.20
N PHE A 265 18.70 6.05 11.53
CA PHE A 265 20.10 6.16 11.11
C PHE A 265 20.39 7.16 9.98
N PRO A 266 19.54 7.33 8.94
CA PRO A 266 19.78 8.33 7.91
C PRO A 266 19.80 9.73 8.49
N GLN A 267 18.88 10.06 9.39
CA GLN A 267 18.74 11.36 10.03
C GLN A 267 19.90 11.63 10.98
N LYS A 268 20.39 10.61 11.67
CA LYS A 268 21.44 10.70 12.67
C LYS A 268 22.85 10.70 12.08
N TYR A 269 23.11 9.84 11.12
CA TYR A 269 24.46 9.55 10.62
C TYR A 269 24.69 9.86 9.14
N GLY A 270 23.64 10.11 8.36
CA GLY A 270 23.72 10.48 6.94
C GLY A 270 24.13 11.94 6.75
N LYS A 271 25.26 12.34 7.31
CA LYS A 271 25.73 13.73 7.37
C LYS A 271 27.04 13.90 6.63
N PRO A 272 27.36 15.13 6.18
CA PRO A 272 28.63 15.43 5.54
C PRO A 272 29.82 15.15 6.47
N ILE A 273 30.96 14.79 5.90
CA ILE A 273 32.24 14.68 6.60
C ILE A 273 33.37 15.12 5.70
N ARG A 274 34.37 15.77 6.30
CA ARG A 274 35.56 16.27 5.63
C ARG A 274 36.79 15.51 6.08
N TYR A 275 37.68 15.18 5.11
CA TYR A 275 38.95 14.51 5.35
C TYR A 275 40.05 15.27 4.63
N THR A 276 41.30 15.22 5.15
CA THR A 276 42.45 15.42 4.30
C THR A 276 42.68 14.21 3.41
N GLU A 277 43.31 14.43 2.25
CA GLU A 277 43.62 13.34 1.33
C GLU A 277 44.49 12.25 1.97
N GLU A 278 45.48 12.65 2.79
CA GLU A 278 46.36 11.72 3.50
C GLU A 278 45.57 10.81 4.46
N GLU A 279 44.70 11.41 5.28
CA GLU A 279 43.87 10.71 6.23
C GLU A 279 42.87 9.80 5.54
N PHE A 280 42.24 10.26 4.47
CA PHE A 280 41.31 9.48 3.67
C PHE A 280 42.00 8.23 3.09
N ARG A 281 43.18 8.40 2.47
CA ARG A 281 43.98 7.31 1.92
C ARG A 281 44.41 6.31 3.00
N ARG A 282 44.73 6.77 4.21
CA ARG A 282 45.05 5.89 5.34
C ARG A 282 43.85 5.02 5.78
N ILE A 283 42.64 5.59 5.75
CA ILE A 283 41.41 4.88 6.24
C ILE A 283 40.83 3.98 5.16
N TYR A 284 40.66 4.52 3.97
CA TYR A 284 39.88 3.87 2.88
C TYR A 284 40.78 3.27 1.77
N GLY A 285 42.05 3.57 1.75
CA GLY A 285 43.00 3.04 0.78
C GLY A 285 42.63 3.38 -0.66
N LYS A 286 43.01 2.47 -1.58
CA LYS A 286 42.74 2.60 -3.02
C LYS A 286 41.25 2.44 -3.30
N GLU A 287 40.58 1.50 -2.63
CA GLU A 287 39.14 1.22 -2.84
C GLU A 287 38.27 2.45 -2.54
N GLY A 288 38.61 3.22 -1.50
CA GLY A 288 37.93 4.48 -1.21
C GLY A 288 38.10 5.52 -2.32
N ILE A 289 39.29 5.65 -2.90
CA ILE A 289 39.55 6.54 -4.02
C ILE A 289 38.74 6.12 -5.26
N ASP A 290 38.64 4.83 -5.53
CA ASP A 290 37.82 4.33 -6.65
C ASP A 290 36.32 4.67 -6.47
N ILE A 291 35.82 4.68 -5.22
CA ILE A 291 34.46 5.12 -4.91
C ILE A 291 34.30 6.64 -5.12
N LEU A 292 35.27 7.47 -4.69
CA LEU A 292 35.23 8.93 -4.94
C LEU A 292 35.12 9.24 -6.43
N ILE A 293 35.95 8.58 -7.25
CA ILE A 293 35.96 8.74 -8.72
C ILE A 293 34.58 8.36 -9.29
N THR A 294 34.03 7.23 -8.86
CA THR A 294 32.72 6.73 -9.33
C THR A 294 31.59 7.71 -8.95
N LYS A 295 31.67 8.31 -7.78
CA LYS A 295 30.69 9.30 -7.30
C LYS A 295 30.94 10.74 -7.82
N GLY A 296 32.02 10.95 -8.57
CA GLY A 296 32.38 12.29 -9.05
C GLY A 296 32.80 13.28 -7.95
N ILE A 297 33.25 12.77 -6.78
CA ILE A 297 33.74 13.59 -5.68
C ILE A 297 35.19 13.96 -5.95
N SER A 298 35.48 15.27 -6.08
CA SER A 298 36.80 15.80 -6.39
C SER A 298 37.63 16.03 -5.14
N ILE A 299 38.95 15.86 -5.27
CA ILE A 299 39.92 16.28 -4.24
C ILE A 299 40.27 17.74 -4.53
N CYS A 300 39.90 18.64 -3.63
CA CYS A 300 40.16 20.07 -3.76
C CYS A 300 41.20 20.55 -2.73
N ASN A 301 42.35 21.00 -3.17
CA ASN A 301 43.44 21.48 -2.31
C ASN A 301 43.84 20.48 -1.19
N GLY A 302 43.84 19.18 -1.52
CA GLY A 302 44.16 18.12 -0.55
C GLY A 302 43.04 17.82 0.46
N ILE A 303 41.81 18.33 0.20
CA ILE A 303 40.61 18.12 1.04
C ILE A 303 39.58 17.34 0.26
N ILE A 304 38.89 16.45 0.94
CA ILE A 304 37.81 15.60 0.41
C ILE A 304 36.56 15.86 1.24
N ASP A 305 35.52 16.39 0.60
CA ASP A 305 34.22 16.61 1.20
C ASP A 305 33.28 15.47 0.77
N ILE A 306 32.89 14.59 1.70
CA ILE A 306 31.93 13.51 1.47
C ILE A 306 30.55 14.02 1.90
N PRO A 307 29.56 14.15 0.98
CA PRO A 307 28.25 14.70 1.29
C PRO A 307 27.45 13.89 2.29
N ASN A 308 27.63 12.56 2.30
CA ASN A 308 26.93 11.63 3.17
C ASN A 308 27.87 10.51 3.62
N ARG A 309 28.34 10.63 4.87
CA ARG A 309 29.28 9.68 5.46
C ARG A 309 28.69 8.26 5.50
N LEU A 310 27.44 8.12 5.96
CA LEU A 310 26.80 6.81 6.14
C LEU A 310 26.67 6.06 4.80
N SER A 311 26.20 6.76 3.75
CA SER A 311 26.11 6.16 2.40
C SER A 311 27.49 5.74 1.89
N PHE A 312 28.51 6.57 2.08
CA PHE A 312 29.88 6.26 1.66
C PHE A 312 30.45 5.04 2.39
N ASP A 313 30.31 4.99 3.72
CA ASP A 313 30.83 3.90 4.54
C ASP A 313 30.10 2.59 4.25
N VAL A 314 28.77 2.63 4.09
CA VAL A 314 27.97 1.43 3.72
C VAL A 314 28.45 0.89 2.37
N GLU A 315 28.69 1.77 1.38
CA GLU A 315 29.22 1.33 0.07
C GLU A 315 30.62 0.74 0.18
N TYR A 316 31.50 1.40 0.92
CA TYR A 316 32.89 0.95 1.10
C TYR A 316 32.97 -0.44 1.76
N TYR A 317 32.28 -0.62 2.89
CA TYR A 317 32.29 -1.88 3.61
C TYR A 317 31.51 -2.99 2.90
N ALA A 318 30.44 -2.64 2.17
CA ALA A 318 29.75 -3.61 1.33
C ALA A 318 30.61 -4.12 0.18
N LYS A 319 31.41 -3.26 -0.47
CA LYS A 319 32.37 -3.66 -1.51
C LYS A 319 33.47 -4.56 -0.95
N GLN A 320 33.99 -4.26 0.25
CA GLN A 320 34.95 -5.14 0.90
C GLN A 320 34.34 -6.51 1.22
N LEU A 321 33.13 -6.52 1.79
CA LEU A 321 32.42 -7.75 2.12
C LEU A 321 32.15 -8.57 0.84
N LEU A 322 31.74 -7.92 -0.25
CA LEU A 322 31.53 -8.57 -1.55
C LEU A 322 32.82 -9.20 -2.09
N ALA A 323 33.93 -8.47 -2.05
CA ALA A 323 35.23 -8.97 -2.50
C ALA A 323 35.73 -10.15 -1.67
N MET A 324 35.56 -10.10 -0.35
CA MET A 324 35.88 -11.24 0.55
C MET A 324 35.06 -12.47 0.18
N THR A 325 33.76 -12.29 -0.06
CA THR A 325 32.85 -13.38 -0.40
C THR A 325 33.13 -13.91 -1.81
N GLU A 326 33.36 -13.05 -2.82
CA GLU A 326 33.71 -13.47 -4.19
C GLU A 326 35.00 -14.27 -4.22
N LYS A 327 35.99 -13.89 -3.40
CA LYS A 327 37.24 -14.65 -3.29
C LYS A 327 37.00 -16.06 -2.74
N GLU A 328 36.04 -16.25 -1.83
CA GLU A 328 35.74 -17.56 -1.23
C GLU A 328 34.87 -18.44 -2.14
N VAL A 329 33.84 -17.86 -2.77
CA VAL A 329 32.80 -18.65 -3.47
C VAL A 329 32.56 -18.24 -4.91
N GLY A 330 33.26 -17.25 -5.45
CA GLY A 330 33.08 -16.74 -6.82
C GLY A 330 33.33 -17.81 -7.90
N TYR A 331 34.15 -18.81 -7.61
CA TYR A 331 34.41 -19.93 -8.54
C TYR A 331 33.15 -20.75 -8.88
N LEU A 332 32.10 -20.66 -8.07
CA LEU A 332 30.81 -21.31 -8.31
C LEU A 332 30.04 -20.69 -9.50
N TYR A 333 30.41 -19.51 -9.95
CA TYR A 333 29.74 -18.74 -10.99
C TYR A 333 30.74 -18.42 -12.13
N PRO A 334 31.25 -19.42 -12.82
CA PRO A 334 32.29 -19.21 -13.85
C PRO A 334 31.76 -18.37 -14.98
N ALA A 335 32.64 -17.51 -15.56
CA ALA A 335 32.39 -16.86 -16.83
C ALA A 335 32.43 -17.88 -17.98
N ASP A 336 31.76 -17.58 -19.09
CA ASP A 336 31.83 -18.40 -20.28
C ASP A 336 33.23 -18.27 -21.00
N GLU A 337 33.42 -19.02 -22.05
CA GLU A 337 34.68 -19.02 -22.85
C GLU A 337 35.02 -17.63 -23.44
N ASN A 338 34.04 -16.76 -23.60
CA ASN A 338 34.19 -15.39 -24.06
C ASN A 338 34.35 -14.36 -22.90
N GLY A 339 34.41 -14.82 -21.67
CA GLY A 339 34.53 -13.98 -20.48
C GLY A 339 33.22 -13.32 -20.03
N ASN A 340 32.07 -13.69 -20.59
CA ASN A 340 30.78 -13.15 -20.17
C ASN A 340 30.36 -13.77 -18.81
N LYS A 341 30.10 -12.92 -17.83
CA LYS A 341 29.60 -13.38 -16.51
C LYS A 341 28.13 -13.78 -16.64
N PRO A 342 27.69 -14.93 -16.04
CA PRO A 342 26.29 -15.28 -15.95
C PRO A 342 25.56 -14.28 -15.05
N ILE A 343 24.36 -13.86 -15.46
CA ILE A 343 23.41 -13.09 -14.65
C ILE A 343 22.59 -14.04 -13.80
N ALA A 344 22.07 -15.10 -14.47
CA ALA A 344 21.20 -16.08 -13.84
C ALA A 344 21.27 -17.44 -14.55
N TYR A 345 20.99 -18.46 -13.78
CA TYR A 345 20.79 -19.84 -14.22
C TYR A 345 19.29 -20.14 -14.15
N TYR A 346 18.67 -20.45 -15.27
CA TYR A 346 17.22 -20.66 -15.34
C TYR A 346 16.87 -22.13 -15.18
N TRP A 347 16.23 -22.46 -14.10
CA TRP A 347 15.89 -23.81 -13.67
C TRP A 347 14.41 -24.12 -13.83
N ALA A 348 14.07 -25.39 -14.06
CA ALA A 348 12.73 -25.92 -13.87
C ALA A 348 12.75 -27.17 -12.99
N ARG A 349 11.76 -27.26 -12.09
CA ARG A 349 11.45 -28.47 -11.36
C ARG A 349 10.71 -29.45 -12.26
N THR A 350 10.93 -30.74 -12.07
CA THR A 350 10.36 -31.79 -12.91
C THR A 350 9.35 -32.64 -12.15
N ALA A 351 8.47 -33.31 -12.88
CA ALA A 351 7.63 -34.38 -12.37
C ALA A 351 7.61 -35.56 -13.35
N THR A 352 7.55 -36.76 -12.82
CA THR A 352 7.45 -37.98 -13.61
C THR A 352 6.02 -38.19 -14.09
N CYS A 353 5.85 -38.49 -15.40
CA CYS A 353 4.56 -38.79 -15.99
C CYS A 353 3.86 -39.97 -15.30
N SER A 354 2.58 -39.80 -14.94
CA SER A 354 1.81 -40.84 -14.27
C SER A 354 1.47 -42.04 -15.13
N ASN A 355 1.64 -41.94 -16.47
CA ASN A 355 1.44 -43.07 -17.40
C ASN A 355 2.57 -44.10 -17.21
N PRO A 356 2.26 -45.34 -16.76
CA PRO A 356 3.25 -46.37 -16.48
C PRO A 356 4.13 -46.76 -17.69
N SER A 357 3.60 -46.60 -18.90
CA SER A 357 4.33 -46.90 -20.15
C SER A 357 5.21 -45.76 -20.63
N CYS A 358 5.01 -44.54 -20.12
CA CYS A 358 5.78 -43.35 -20.50
C CYS A 358 6.88 -43.05 -19.50
N LYS A 359 6.52 -42.69 -18.26
CA LYS A 359 7.41 -42.31 -17.17
C LYS A 359 8.41 -41.20 -17.51
N ALA A 360 8.12 -40.40 -18.55
CA ALA A 360 8.97 -39.26 -18.91
C ALA A 360 9.11 -38.28 -17.75
N GLU A 361 10.30 -37.73 -17.58
CA GLU A 361 10.57 -36.66 -16.62
C GLU A 361 10.29 -35.30 -17.26
N VAL A 362 9.22 -34.65 -16.87
CA VAL A 362 8.70 -33.45 -17.54
C VAL A 362 8.99 -32.20 -16.74
N PRO A 363 9.69 -31.20 -17.29
CA PRO A 363 9.86 -29.89 -16.68
C PRO A 363 8.52 -29.13 -16.57
N LEU A 364 8.23 -28.61 -15.40
CA LEU A 364 6.91 -28.01 -15.06
C LEU A 364 6.86 -26.54 -15.53
N LEU A 365 7.05 -26.31 -16.82
CA LEU A 365 7.06 -24.96 -17.40
C LEU A 365 5.63 -24.44 -17.59
N LYS A 366 5.37 -23.22 -17.15
CA LYS A 366 4.12 -22.51 -17.38
C LYS A 366 4.09 -21.83 -18.77
N GLN A 367 5.24 -21.43 -19.28
CA GLN A 367 5.45 -20.78 -20.57
C GLN A 367 6.91 -20.99 -21.02
N PHE A 368 7.23 -20.70 -22.29
CA PHE A 368 8.54 -21.01 -22.87
C PHE A 368 9.41 -19.78 -23.15
N TYR A 369 8.89 -18.54 -23.04
CA TYR A 369 9.67 -17.34 -23.29
C TYR A 369 10.67 -17.05 -22.17
N LEU A 370 11.94 -16.87 -22.55
CA LEU A 370 13.01 -16.32 -21.73
C LEU A 370 13.06 -14.78 -21.86
N ALA A 371 12.81 -14.25 -23.04
CA ALA A 371 12.59 -12.83 -23.29
C ALA A 371 11.36 -12.65 -24.18
N ASN A 372 10.49 -11.69 -23.81
CA ASN A 372 9.30 -11.32 -24.59
C ASN A 372 9.07 -9.81 -24.48
N THR A 373 10.05 -9.05 -24.96
CA THR A 373 10.00 -7.59 -25.03
C THR A 373 9.51 -7.13 -26.41
N SER A 374 9.27 -5.84 -26.58
CA SER A 374 8.93 -5.28 -27.89
C SER A 374 10.04 -5.45 -28.94
N SER A 375 11.31 -5.44 -28.50
CA SER A 375 12.50 -5.50 -29.37
C SER A 375 13.16 -6.88 -29.45
N LYS A 376 12.88 -7.78 -28.48
CA LYS A 376 13.58 -9.07 -28.37
C LYS A 376 12.64 -10.17 -27.92
N LYS A 377 12.67 -11.29 -28.65
CA LYS A 377 11.93 -12.49 -28.28
C LYS A 377 12.86 -13.69 -28.35
N VAL A 378 12.99 -14.38 -27.21
CA VAL A 378 13.83 -15.58 -27.08
C VAL A 378 13.02 -16.63 -26.31
N TYR A 379 13.04 -17.87 -26.75
CA TYR A 379 12.28 -18.93 -26.13
C TYR A 379 13.00 -20.28 -26.10
N LEU A 380 12.57 -21.13 -25.18
CA LEU A 380 12.95 -22.53 -25.05
C LEU A 380 12.18 -23.36 -26.07
N ASN A 381 12.85 -23.96 -27.05
CA ASN A 381 12.26 -24.88 -28.03
C ASN A 381 12.50 -26.33 -27.58
N PRO A 382 11.46 -27.07 -27.15
CA PRO A 382 11.66 -28.46 -26.76
C PRO A 382 11.93 -29.38 -27.93
N VAL A 383 12.91 -30.25 -27.75
CA VAL A 383 13.25 -31.37 -28.65
C VAL A 383 12.95 -32.66 -27.91
N ILE A 384 11.94 -33.39 -28.37
CA ILE A 384 11.42 -34.58 -27.71
C ILE A 384 11.84 -35.82 -28.51
N ASN A 385 12.64 -36.70 -27.89
CA ASN A 385 13.10 -37.97 -28.46
C ASN A 385 12.63 -39.12 -27.54
N GLY A 386 11.48 -39.70 -27.88
CA GLY A 386 10.82 -40.71 -27.01
C GLY A 386 10.39 -40.12 -25.66
N THR A 387 11.06 -40.48 -24.57
CA THR A 387 10.83 -39.92 -23.23
C THR A 387 11.86 -38.88 -22.78
N ASP A 388 12.89 -38.66 -23.62
CA ASP A 388 13.92 -37.64 -23.36
C ASP A 388 13.47 -36.27 -23.88
N ILE A 389 13.55 -35.27 -23.02
CA ILE A 389 13.12 -33.89 -23.29
C ILE A 389 14.33 -32.98 -23.15
N GLN A 390 14.78 -32.43 -24.27
CA GLN A 390 15.87 -31.47 -24.35
C GLN A 390 15.34 -30.10 -24.80
N PHE A 391 16.13 -29.04 -24.64
CA PHE A 391 15.75 -27.70 -25.06
C PHE A 391 16.84 -27.02 -25.88
N GLU A 392 16.43 -26.42 -26.96
CA GLU A 392 17.24 -25.49 -27.78
C GLU A 392 16.74 -24.06 -27.48
N ILE A 393 17.63 -23.10 -27.46
CA ILE A 393 17.26 -21.69 -27.36
C ILE A 393 17.11 -21.12 -28.76
N LYS A 394 15.93 -20.54 -29.06
CA LYS A 394 15.62 -19.94 -30.36
C LYS A 394 15.15 -18.51 -30.22
N GLU A 395 15.45 -17.69 -31.21
CA GLU A 395 14.94 -16.32 -31.33
C GLU A 395 13.66 -16.28 -32.18
N GLY A 396 12.80 -15.34 -31.93
CA GLY A 396 11.54 -15.11 -32.63
C GLY A 396 10.29 -15.51 -31.88
N MET A 397 9.18 -15.69 -32.60
CA MET A 397 7.89 -16.06 -32.01
C MET A 397 7.85 -17.51 -31.59
N CYS A 398 7.54 -17.78 -30.33
CA CYS A 398 7.36 -19.14 -29.84
C CYS A 398 6.12 -19.78 -30.46
N PRO A 399 6.22 -20.94 -31.11
CA PRO A 399 5.09 -21.63 -31.70
C PRO A 399 4.18 -22.32 -30.66
N ILE A 400 4.68 -22.51 -29.45
CA ILE A 400 3.98 -23.21 -28.37
C ILE A 400 3.13 -22.19 -27.59
N LYS A 401 1.81 -22.35 -27.65
CA LYS A 401 0.85 -21.40 -27.06
C LYS A 401 0.65 -21.59 -25.54
N SER A 402 0.85 -22.80 -25.03
CA SER A 402 0.62 -23.12 -23.61
C SER A 402 1.75 -23.95 -23.03
N GLY A 403 2.09 -23.72 -21.76
CA GLY A 403 3.05 -24.54 -21.02
C GLY A 403 2.51 -25.92 -20.66
N TRP A 404 3.37 -26.74 -20.09
CA TRP A 404 3.05 -28.12 -19.66
C TRP A 404 2.51 -28.15 -18.23
N ASN A 405 2.55 -27.06 -17.52
CA ASN A 405 2.03 -26.90 -16.16
C ASN A 405 0.85 -25.91 -16.14
N ASN A 406 -0.32 -26.39 -15.69
CA ASN A 406 -1.49 -25.56 -15.44
C ASN A 406 -1.96 -25.75 -14.00
N ARG A 407 -1.71 -24.77 -13.14
CA ARG A 407 -2.06 -24.77 -11.70
C ARG A 407 -1.59 -26.03 -10.94
N GLY A 408 -0.45 -26.60 -11.34
CA GLY A 408 0.14 -27.80 -10.75
C GLY A 408 -0.23 -29.12 -11.44
N ASN A 409 -1.22 -29.14 -12.32
CA ASN A 409 -1.44 -30.29 -13.20
C ASN A 409 -0.39 -30.26 -14.33
N MET A 410 0.23 -31.40 -14.59
CA MET A 410 1.25 -31.55 -15.63
C MET A 410 0.69 -32.31 -16.82
N THR A 411 0.78 -31.74 -18.01
CA THR A 411 0.50 -32.41 -19.28
C THR A 411 1.81 -32.93 -19.86
N CYS A 412 1.92 -34.25 -20.04
CA CYS A 412 3.12 -34.86 -20.58
C CYS A 412 3.23 -34.59 -22.09
N PRO A 413 4.31 -33.93 -22.57
CA PRO A 413 4.46 -33.68 -23.99
C PRO A 413 4.81 -34.93 -24.82
N CYS A 414 5.25 -36.01 -24.17
CA CYS A 414 5.62 -37.26 -24.85
C CYS A 414 4.42 -38.15 -25.15
N CYS A 415 3.41 -38.22 -24.27
CA CYS A 415 2.28 -39.13 -24.42
C CYS A 415 0.92 -38.45 -24.26
N GLY A 416 0.85 -37.17 -23.97
CA GLY A 416 -0.40 -36.41 -23.76
C GLY A 416 -1.13 -36.67 -22.44
N SER A 417 -0.67 -37.59 -21.60
CA SER A 417 -1.34 -37.91 -20.32
C SER A 417 -1.21 -36.75 -19.31
N ILE A 418 -2.27 -36.58 -18.49
CA ILE A 418 -2.29 -35.57 -17.43
C ILE A 418 -1.90 -36.23 -16.11
N THR A 419 -0.85 -35.75 -15.46
CA THR A 419 -0.52 -36.04 -14.06
C THR A 419 -1.14 -34.97 -13.20
N THR A 420 -2.05 -35.37 -12.31
CA THR A 420 -2.82 -34.42 -11.48
C THR A 420 -1.94 -33.71 -10.45
N VAL A 421 -2.38 -32.55 -10.01
CA VAL A 421 -1.67 -31.74 -8.99
C VAL A 421 -1.39 -32.55 -7.71
N ASN A 422 -2.29 -33.44 -7.30
CA ASN A 422 -2.10 -34.28 -6.12
C ASN A 422 -0.97 -35.30 -6.33
N GLN A 423 -0.90 -35.92 -7.51
CA GLN A 423 0.18 -36.84 -7.86
C GLN A 423 1.54 -36.12 -7.95
N VAL A 424 1.56 -34.90 -8.51
CA VAL A 424 2.77 -34.07 -8.54
C VAL A 424 3.20 -33.70 -7.11
N LYS A 425 2.28 -33.25 -6.24
CA LYS A 425 2.59 -32.96 -4.83
C LYS A 425 3.17 -34.16 -4.09
N LEU A 426 2.68 -35.37 -4.33
CA LEU A 426 3.23 -36.58 -3.72
C LEU A 426 4.68 -36.83 -4.14
N GLN A 427 5.03 -36.58 -5.41
CA GLN A 427 6.39 -36.70 -5.89
C GLN A 427 7.34 -35.69 -5.22
N PHE A 428 6.86 -34.44 -5.06
CA PHE A 428 7.63 -33.38 -4.38
C PHE A 428 7.85 -33.71 -2.90
N LYS A 429 6.80 -34.15 -2.20
CA LYS A 429 6.91 -34.58 -0.79
C LYS A 429 7.82 -35.80 -0.59
N ALA A 430 7.78 -36.74 -1.54
CA ALA A 430 8.67 -37.90 -1.55
C ALA A 430 10.10 -37.57 -2.01
N LYS A 431 10.38 -36.29 -2.38
CA LYS A 431 11.68 -35.83 -2.91
C LYS A 431 12.15 -36.63 -4.13
N THR A 432 11.23 -37.10 -4.95
CA THR A 432 11.51 -37.78 -6.25
C THR A 432 11.50 -36.85 -7.44
N SER A 433 10.96 -35.62 -7.26
CA SER A 433 11.11 -34.54 -8.26
C SER A 433 12.59 -34.12 -8.36
N LYS A 434 13.02 -33.75 -9.59
CA LYS A 434 14.36 -33.24 -9.86
C LYS A 434 14.30 -31.80 -10.33
N GLU A 435 15.46 -31.21 -10.53
CA GLU A 435 15.64 -29.88 -11.11
C GLU A 435 16.52 -30.00 -12.36
N VAL A 436 16.14 -29.33 -13.41
CA VAL A 436 16.87 -29.28 -14.69
C VAL A 436 17.25 -27.85 -15.02
N LEU A 437 18.53 -27.61 -15.34
CA LEU A 437 19.02 -26.34 -15.83
C LEU A 437 18.67 -26.20 -17.31
N LEU A 438 17.87 -25.19 -17.66
CA LEU A 438 17.32 -25.00 -19.01
C LEU A 438 18.10 -23.97 -19.83
N ALA A 439 18.57 -22.92 -19.18
CA ALA A 439 19.28 -21.82 -19.84
C ALA A 439 20.25 -21.12 -18.88
N ILE A 440 21.31 -20.54 -19.45
CA ILE A 440 22.16 -19.56 -18.77
C ILE A 440 21.96 -18.21 -19.45
N ILE A 441 21.72 -17.20 -18.62
CA ILE A 441 21.54 -15.81 -19.05
C ILE A 441 22.81 -15.08 -18.67
N SER A 442 23.55 -14.55 -19.66
CA SER A 442 24.81 -13.85 -19.44
C SER A 442 24.71 -12.38 -19.85
N GLU A 443 25.57 -11.55 -19.24
CA GLU A 443 25.70 -10.14 -19.58
C GLU A 443 26.77 -9.97 -20.69
N THR A 444 26.44 -9.19 -21.71
CA THR A 444 27.36 -8.84 -22.79
C THR A 444 27.30 -7.34 -23.09
N ASN A 445 28.26 -6.78 -23.77
CA ASN A 445 28.29 -5.39 -24.22
C ASN A 445 27.11 -5.00 -25.13
N ARG A 446 26.35 -5.98 -25.64
CA ARG A 446 25.19 -5.79 -26.54
C ARG A 446 23.86 -6.13 -25.87
N GLY A 447 23.85 -6.33 -24.55
CA GLY A 447 22.68 -6.73 -23.77
C GLY A 447 22.75 -8.18 -23.27
N LYS A 448 21.63 -8.80 -22.96
CA LYS A 448 21.59 -10.15 -22.39
C LYS A 448 21.68 -11.22 -23.46
N LEU A 449 22.53 -12.21 -23.24
CA LEU A 449 22.71 -13.42 -24.06
C LEU A 449 22.02 -14.59 -23.36
N TYR A 450 21.22 -15.35 -24.11
CA TYR A 450 20.58 -16.58 -23.67
C TYR A 450 21.21 -17.78 -24.38
N ARG A 451 21.67 -18.75 -23.63
CA ARG A 451 22.33 -19.93 -24.19
C ARG A 451 21.99 -21.20 -23.40
N SER A 452 22.11 -22.33 -24.10
CA SER A 452 21.99 -23.65 -23.47
C SER A 452 23.18 -23.90 -22.53
N PRO A 453 22.99 -24.57 -21.40
CA PRO A 453 24.06 -24.90 -20.47
C PRO A 453 24.94 -26.00 -21.04
N THR A 454 26.25 -25.92 -20.78
CA THR A 454 27.20 -26.99 -21.01
C THR A 454 27.47 -27.82 -19.74
N LYS A 455 28.03 -29.01 -19.88
CA LYS A 455 28.16 -29.98 -18.77
C LYS A 455 28.95 -29.50 -17.53
N ASN A 456 29.82 -28.50 -17.66
CA ASN A 456 30.72 -28.05 -16.58
C ASN A 456 30.45 -26.64 -16.04
N GLU A 457 29.36 -26.01 -16.47
CA GLU A 457 29.11 -24.61 -16.11
C GLU A 457 28.34 -24.44 -14.80
N TYR A 458 27.71 -25.48 -14.30
CA TYR A 458 27.06 -25.47 -12.99
C TYR A 458 27.90 -26.24 -11.97
N ILE A 459 28.60 -25.51 -11.12
CA ILE A 459 29.44 -26.07 -10.06
C ILE A 459 28.61 -26.19 -8.79
N LYS A 460 28.49 -27.42 -8.25
CA LYS A 460 27.83 -27.67 -6.97
C LYS A 460 28.84 -27.57 -5.83
N PRO A 461 28.51 -26.88 -4.72
CA PRO A 461 29.34 -26.98 -3.51
C PRO A 461 29.25 -28.37 -2.89
N GLN A 462 30.20 -28.71 -2.00
CA GLN A 462 30.12 -29.93 -1.24
C GLN A 462 29.05 -29.79 -0.15
N SER A 463 28.05 -30.66 -0.14
CA SER A 463 26.87 -30.58 0.72
C SER A 463 27.19 -30.69 2.24
N GLU A 464 28.29 -31.30 2.60
CA GLU A 464 28.74 -31.46 3.99
C GLU A 464 29.11 -30.14 4.69
N ASN A 465 29.35 -29.10 3.93
CA ASN A 465 29.76 -27.77 4.40
C ASN A 465 28.62 -26.75 4.48
N ILE A 466 27.37 -27.18 4.28
CA ILE A 466 26.22 -26.24 4.18
C ILE A 466 25.43 -26.24 5.49
N ASP A 467 25.43 -25.09 6.18
CA ASP A 467 24.56 -24.81 7.33
C ASP A 467 23.19 -24.36 6.85
N LYS A 468 22.28 -25.31 6.73
CA LYS A 468 20.92 -25.09 6.25
C LYS A 468 20.01 -24.57 7.35
N PRO A 469 19.30 -23.43 7.18
CA PRO A 469 18.28 -22.99 8.13
C PRO A 469 17.18 -24.04 8.32
N THR A 470 16.98 -24.50 9.55
CA THR A 470 16.02 -25.54 9.92
C THR A 470 14.72 -24.98 10.51
N ASP A 471 14.61 -23.66 10.58
CA ASP A 471 13.43 -22.96 11.08
C ASP A 471 12.22 -23.30 10.21
N ARG A 472 11.11 -23.72 10.85
CA ARG A 472 9.91 -24.20 10.14
C ARG A 472 9.01 -23.05 9.73
N MET A 473 8.40 -23.20 8.56
CA MET A 473 7.32 -22.31 8.10
C MET A 473 6.02 -22.62 8.84
N ALA A 474 5.08 -21.67 8.82
CA ALA A 474 3.74 -21.86 9.36
C ALA A 474 2.93 -22.78 8.41
N VAL A 475 3.10 -24.10 8.56
CA VAL A 475 2.52 -25.12 7.66
C VAL A 475 0.99 -25.13 7.64
N GLU A 476 0.36 -24.61 8.70
CA GLU A 476 -1.12 -24.52 8.83
C GLU A 476 -1.66 -23.27 8.15
N ASN A 477 -0.81 -22.29 7.83
CA ASN A 477 -1.18 -21.07 7.13
C ASN A 477 -1.16 -21.28 5.60
N ASN A 478 -2.09 -22.04 5.06
CA ASN A 478 -2.18 -22.31 3.62
C ASN A 478 -2.47 -21.07 2.76
N ARG A 479 -2.97 -19.99 3.34
CA ARG A 479 -3.23 -18.71 2.63
C ARG A 479 -1.93 -18.01 2.23
N ASN A 480 -0.97 -17.94 3.15
CA ASN A 480 0.30 -17.26 2.93
C ASN A 480 1.44 -18.22 2.55
N PHE A 481 1.33 -19.51 2.88
CA PHE A 481 2.33 -20.54 2.58
C PHE A 481 1.70 -21.75 1.90
N ASN A 482 1.76 -21.82 0.59
CA ASN A 482 1.34 -23.05 -0.10
C ASN A 482 2.51 -24.01 -0.36
N THR A 483 3.73 -23.62 -0.09
CA THR A 483 4.98 -24.37 -0.27
C THR A 483 5.09 -25.63 0.62
N PRO A 484 4.59 -25.67 1.87
CA PRO A 484 4.58 -26.91 2.65
C PRO A 484 3.78 -28.04 1.99
N GLY A 485 2.71 -27.71 1.30
CA GLY A 485 1.96 -28.66 0.48
C GLY A 485 2.77 -29.33 -0.64
N TRP A 486 3.95 -28.79 -0.96
CA TRP A 486 4.91 -29.26 -1.96
C TRP A 486 6.21 -29.79 -1.35
N GLY A 487 6.28 -30.00 -0.03
CA GLY A 487 7.46 -30.54 0.65
C GLY A 487 8.54 -29.52 0.96
N ILE A 488 8.25 -28.20 0.84
CA ILE A 488 9.12 -27.11 1.30
C ILE A 488 8.58 -26.64 2.66
N GLU A 489 9.09 -27.17 3.74
CA GLU A 489 8.57 -26.98 5.11
C GLU A 489 9.44 -26.09 6.00
N ILE A 490 10.72 -25.94 5.67
CA ILE A 490 11.68 -25.10 6.38
C ILE A 490 12.20 -24.00 5.47
N TYR A 491 12.65 -22.88 6.04
CA TYR A 491 13.16 -21.76 5.24
C TYR A 491 14.39 -22.14 4.42
N GLY A 492 15.21 -23.07 4.90
CA GLY A 492 16.34 -23.58 4.14
C GLY A 492 15.98 -24.34 2.85
N ASP A 493 14.76 -24.90 2.74
CA ASP A 493 14.28 -25.57 1.53
C ASP A 493 13.92 -24.60 0.38
N MET A 494 13.88 -23.29 0.68
CA MET A 494 13.65 -22.26 -0.33
C MET A 494 14.86 -21.95 -1.20
N PHE A 495 16.00 -22.60 -0.94
CA PHE A 495 17.27 -22.31 -1.60
C PHE A 495 17.90 -23.58 -2.15
N SER A 496 18.63 -23.46 -3.24
CA SER A 496 19.56 -24.51 -3.70
C SER A 496 20.78 -24.57 -2.78
N ASP A 497 21.51 -25.68 -2.83
CA ASP A 497 22.74 -25.83 -2.05
C ASP A 497 23.77 -24.73 -2.39
N ARG A 498 23.87 -24.32 -3.67
CA ARG A 498 24.76 -23.23 -4.09
C ARG A 498 24.32 -21.88 -3.53
N GLN A 499 23.03 -21.60 -3.51
CA GLN A 499 22.48 -20.37 -2.93
C GLN A 499 22.73 -20.31 -1.41
N LEU A 500 22.53 -21.43 -0.69
CA LEU A 500 22.82 -21.50 0.75
C LEU A 500 24.30 -21.30 1.03
N PHE A 501 25.17 -22.00 0.30
CA PHE A 501 26.62 -21.88 0.49
C PHE A 501 27.14 -20.46 0.24
N MET A 502 26.58 -19.80 -0.78
CA MET A 502 26.86 -18.40 -1.07
C MET A 502 26.39 -17.46 0.05
N LEU A 503 25.14 -17.61 0.55
CA LEU A 503 24.63 -16.80 1.66
C LEU A 503 25.41 -17.05 2.98
N GLN A 504 25.82 -18.29 3.23
CA GLN A 504 26.69 -18.64 4.35
C GLN A 504 28.05 -17.94 4.25
N ALA A 505 28.62 -17.86 3.04
CA ALA A 505 29.87 -17.13 2.83
C ALA A 505 29.70 -15.62 3.06
N PHE A 506 28.56 -15.01 2.68
CA PHE A 506 28.24 -13.62 3.02
C PHE A 506 28.15 -13.39 4.52
N THR A 507 27.43 -14.23 5.26
CA THR A 507 27.28 -14.11 6.73
C THR A 507 28.62 -14.31 7.44
N LYS A 508 29.44 -15.24 6.98
CA LYS A 508 30.79 -15.48 7.50
C LYS A 508 31.72 -14.29 7.24
N SER A 509 31.76 -13.79 6.00
CA SER A 509 32.56 -12.62 5.63
C SER A 509 32.13 -11.38 6.43
N PHE A 510 30.81 -11.20 6.67
CA PHE A 510 30.29 -10.14 7.52
C PHE A 510 30.77 -10.26 8.98
N SER A 511 30.72 -11.46 9.56
CA SER A 511 31.24 -11.71 10.91
C SER A 511 32.74 -11.40 11.00
N LEU A 512 33.53 -11.75 9.98
CA LEU A 512 34.94 -11.41 9.91
C LEU A 512 35.21 -9.91 9.76
N LEU A 513 34.37 -9.21 9.00
CA LEU A 513 34.45 -7.77 8.84
C LEU A 513 34.15 -7.06 10.16
N LYS A 514 33.09 -7.47 10.89
CA LYS A 514 32.73 -6.92 12.20
C LYS A 514 33.89 -6.98 13.21
N LYS A 515 34.67 -8.04 13.21
CA LYS A 515 35.84 -8.19 14.11
C LYS A 515 36.96 -7.19 13.83
N LYS A 516 36.98 -6.55 12.65
CA LYS A 516 38.01 -5.55 12.25
C LYS A 516 37.58 -4.13 12.56
N ILE A 517 36.31 -3.90 12.88
CA ILE A 517 35.73 -2.57 13.09
C ILE A 517 35.42 -2.42 14.57
N GLU A 518 35.84 -1.32 15.17
CA GLU A 518 35.57 -1.02 16.58
C GLU A 518 34.04 -0.84 16.79
N PRO A 519 33.43 -1.52 17.77
CA PRO A 519 31.99 -1.42 18.03
C PRO A 519 31.64 -0.06 18.65
N THR A 520 30.81 0.70 17.97
CA THR A 520 30.27 2.00 18.39
C THR A 520 28.80 2.09 18.04
N GLN A 521 28.09 3.13 18.48
CA GLN A 521 26.73 3.39 18.03
C GLN A 521 26.65 3.64 16.51
N TYR A 522 27.67 4.24 15.93
CA TYR A 522 27.75 4.48 14.48
C TYR A 522 27.93 3.16 13.71
N THR A 523 28.82 2.30 14.17
CA THR A 523 29.06 1.02 13.50
C THR A 523 27.88 0.05 13.66
N GLN A 524 27.03 0.24 14.68
CA GLN A 524 25.75 -0.46 14.78
C GLN A 524 24.84 -0.12 13.58
N ALA A 525 24.78 1.16 13.17
CA ALA A 525 24.04 1.56 11.98
C ALA A 525 24.64 0.91 10.71
N LEU A 526 25.96 0.94 10.57
CA LEU A 526 26.65 0.29 9.46
C LEU A 526 26.31 -1.21 9.37
N TYR A 527 26.39 -1.93 10.51
CA TYR A 527 26.07 -3.35 10.56
C TYR A 527 24.61 -3.62 10.19
N THR A 528 23.70 -2.75 10.60
CA THR A 528 22.29 -2.87 10.25
C THR A 528 22.08 -2.79 8.74
N TYR A 529 22.69 -1.83 8.04
CA TYR A 529 22.55 -1.74 6.59
C TYR A 529 23.22 -2.89 5.84
N LEU A 530 24.36 -3.37 6.30
CA LEU A 530 25.01 -4.55 5.70
C LEU A 530 24.17 -5.82 5.90
N ALA A 531 23.51 -5.97 7.03
CA ALA A 531 22.60 -7.08 7.28
C ALA A 531 21.32 -6.97 6.42
N ILE A 532 20.71 -5.79 6.32
CA ILE A 532 19.61 -5.50 5.38
C ILE A 532 20.02 -5.82 3.94
N TRP A 533 21.24 -5.52 3.55
CA TRP A 533 21.76 -5.85 2.23
C TRP A 533 21.86 -7.37 2.00
N ILE A 534 22.36 -8.14 2.99
CA ILE A 534 22.39 -9.60 2.92
C ILE A 534 20.98 -10.17 2.83
N ASP A 535 20.02 -9.65 3.59
CA ASP A 535 18.60 -10.01 3.50
C ASP A 535 18.04 -9.80 2.08
N ARG A 536 18.35 -8.67 1.47
CA ARG A 536 17.93 -8.37 0.09
C ARG A 536 18.58 -9.32 -0.92
N ILE A 537 19.84 -9.72 -0.72
CA ILE A 537 20.50 -10.73 -1.55
C ILE A 537 19.78 -12.08 -1.39
N ALA A 538 19.41 -12.48 -0.16
CA ALA A 538 18.67 -13.71 0.09
C ALA A 538 17.31 -13.72 -0.61
N VAL A 539 16.55 -12.61 -0.57
CA VAL A 539 15.26 -12.48 -1.29
C VAL A 539 15.43 -12.58 -2.80
N ALA A 540 16.46 -11.95 -3.36
CA ALA A 540 16.73 -11.97 -4.79
C ALA A 540 17.26 -13.34 -5.26
N ASN A 541 17.78 -14.15 -4.36
CA ASN A 541 18.49 -15.39 -4.64
C ASN A 541 17.84 -16.61 -4.02
N THR A 542 16.51 -16.70 -4.04
CA THR A 542 15.73 -17.86 -3.61
C THR A 542 15.25 -18.69 -4.81
N SER A 543 15.11 -19.99 -4.65
CA SER A 543 14.52 -20.90 -5.64
C SER A 543 13.00 -20.73 -5.85
N LEU A 544 12.40 -19.75 -5.20
CA LEU A 544 11.01 -19.32 -5.36
C LEU A 544 10.88 -17.95 -6.04
N GLY A 545 12.00 -17.35 -6.49
CA GLY A 545 12.02 -16.17 -7.32
C GLY A 545 11.44 -16.43 -8.72
N ARG A 546 11.12 -15.38 -9.45
CA ARG A 546 10.54 -15.48 -10.80
C ARG A 546 11.39 -14.72 -11.82
N TRP A 547 11.45 -15.24 -13.02
CA TRP A 547 12.00 -14.53 -14.16
C TRP A 547 10.90 -13.77 -14.90
N HIS A 548 11.02 -12.43 -14.96
CA HIS A 548 10.09 -11.60 -15.70
C HIS A 548 10.57 -11.41 -17.14
N ASN A 549 10.05 -12.21 -18.07
CA ASN A 549 10.47 -12.23 -19.47
C ASN A 549 10.22 -10.91 -20.22
N GLY A 550 9.20 -10.13 -19.89
CA GLY A 550 8.92 -8.83 -20.51
C GLY A 550 9.83 -7.68 -20.04
N ARG A 551 10.56 -7.85 -18.94
CA ARG A 551 11.54 -6.88 -18.40
C ARG A 551 12.94 -7.46 -18.32
N GLU A 552 13.09 -8.76 -18.54
CA GLU A 552 14.35 -9.51 -18.40
C GLU A 552 14.98 -9.30 -17.00
N THR A 553 14.19 -9.39 -15.93
CA THR A 553 14.61 -9.13 -14.55
C THR A 553 14.17 -10.24 -13.60
N ILE A 554 14.88 -10.35 -12.48
CA ILE A 554 14.53 -11.25 -11.38
C ILE A 554 13.50 -10.56 -10.47
N GLU A 555 12.39 -11.23 -10.18
CA GLU A 555 11.37 -10.81 -9.23
C GLU A 555 11.44 -11.66 -7.96
N HIS A 556 11.24 -11.01 -6.81
CA HIS A 556 11.22 -11.67 -5.50
C HIS A 556 9.94 -12.52 -5.29
N PRO A 557 9.96 -13.50 -4.36
CA PRO A 557 8.85 -14.43 -4.14
C PRO A 557 7.58 -13.79 -3.54
N PHE A 558 7.70 -12.65 -2.88
CA PHE A 558 6.65 -12.02 -2.06
C PHE A 558 5.70 -11.09 -2.84
N SER A 559 5.38 -11.39 -4.09
CA SER A 559 4.53 -10.50 -4.92
C SER A 559 3.09 -10.34 -4.42
N ARG A 560 2.62 -11.21 -3.50
CA ARG A 560 1.23 -11.24 -3.00
C ARG A 560 1.11 -11.36 -1.47
N GLN A 561 2.09 -10.90 -0.72
CA GLN A 561 2.11 -11.10 0.74
C GLN A 561 2.00 -12.60 1.12
N ALA A 562 2.60 -13.44 0.31
CA ALA A 562 2.56 -14.90 0.43
C ALA A 562 3.80 -15.52 -0.22
N ILE A 563 4.25 -16.65 0.29
CA ILE A 563 5.28 -17.47 -0.31
C ILE A 563 4.58 -18.58 -1.12
N ALA A 564 4.55 -18.40 -2.43
CA ALA A 564 3.89 -19.32 -3.35
C ALA A 564 4.87 -20.27 -4.01
N MET A 565 4.45 -21.52 -4.27
CA MET A 565 5.24 -22.47 -5.03
C MET A 565 5.47 -21.98 -6.46
N VAL A 566 6.71 -22.05 -6.89
CA VAL A 566 7.18 -21.72 -8.23
C VAL A 566 7.86 -22.97 -8.82
N PHE A 567 7.61 -23.27 -10.07
CA PHE A 567 8.13 -24.47 -10.72
C PHE A 567 9.32 -24.20 -11.62
N ASP A 568 9.48 -22.96 -12.06
CA ASP A 568 10.63 -22.50 -12.85
C ASP A 568 11.16 -21.19 -12.23
N TYR A 569 12.46 -21.13 -11.99
CA TYR A 569 13.06 -20.02 -11.25
C TYR A 569 14.45 -19.64 -11.78
N PRO A 570 14.84 -18.35 -11.65
CA PRO A 570 16.20 -17.90 -11.89
C PRO A 570 17.03 -18.02 -10.61
N GLU A 571 18.17 -18.68 -10.67
CA GLU A 571 19.21 -18.59 -9.65
C GLU A 571 20.16 -17.46 -10.04
N SER A 572 20.19 -16.37 -9.27
CA SER A 572 21.00 -15.19 -9.55
C SER A 572 22.48 -15.41 -9.27
N ASN A 573 23.34 -14.78 -10.04
CA ASN A 573 24.74 -14.61 -9.70
C ASN A 573 24.90 -13.30 -8.88
N PRO A 574 25.29 -13.34 -7.61
CA PRO A 574 25.44 -12.14 -6.79
C PRO A 574 26.64 -11.26 -7.23
N PHE A 575 27.60 -11.80 -7.97
CA PHE A 575 28.86 -11.15 -8.39
C PHE A 575 28.81 -10.53 -9.80
N CYS A 576 27.63 -10.46 -10.40
CA CYS A 576 27.43 -9.72 -11.66
C CYS A 576 26.95 -8.28 -11.38
N SER A 577 26.73 -7.48 -12.44
CA SER A 577 26.26 -6.07 -12.34
C SER A 577 24.75 -5.91 -12.62
N SER A 578 24.04 -7.00 -12.89
CA SER A 578 22.66 -6.97 -13.39
C SER A 578 21.63 -7.12 -12.26
N SER A 579 20.35 -7.15 -12.62
CA SER A 579 19.23 -7.34 -11.70
C SER A 579 19.40 -8.59 -10.82
N GLY A 580 19.18 -8.45 -9.53
CA GLY A 580 19.32 -9.52 -8.53
C GLY A 580 20.74 -9.68 -7.97
N SER A 581 21.76 -9.00 -8.53
CA SER A 581 23.14 -9.03 -8.02
C SER A 581 23.27 -8.29 -6.68
N ALA A 582 24.32 -8.58 -5.94
CA ALA A 582 24.64 -7.91 -4.70
C ALA A 582 24.83 -6.39 -4.90
N THR A 583 25.52 -5.98 -5.97
CA THR A 583 25.74 -4.57 -6.30
C THR A 583 24.42 -3.85 -6.59
N ASN A 584 23.53 -4.47 -7.39
CA ASN A 584 22.22 -3.89 -7.67
C ASN A 584 21.37 -3.75 -6.39
N GLN A 585 21.40 -4.73 -5.48
CA GLN A 585 20.69 -4.63 -4.21
C GLN A 585 21.25 -3.54 -3.30
N LEU A 586 22.55 -3.29 -3.34
CA LEU A 586 23.22 -2.22 -2.58
C LEU A 586 22.79 -0.84 -3.05
N GLU A 587 22.68 -0.61 -4.35
CA GLU A 587 22.29 0.68 -4.93
C GLU A 587 20.94 1.20 -4.36
N TRP A 588 19.98 0.32 -4.13
CA TRP A 588 18.69 0.70 -3.55
C TRP A 588 18.83 1.25 -2.13
N ILE A 589 19.71 0.64 -1.34
CA ILE A 589 19.99 1.08 0.04
C ILE A 589 20.67 2.44 0.03
N LEU A 590 21.71 2.60 -0.79
CA LEU A 590 22.46 3.87 -0.87
C LEU A 590 21.58 5.03 -1.30
N ARG A 591 20.75 4.84 -2.35
CA ARG A 591 19.78 5.84 -2.81
C ARG A 591 18.77 6.22 -1.74
N TYR A 592 18.36 5.26 -0.92
CA TYR A 592 17.46 5.53 0.21
C TYR A 592 18.15 6.38 1.27
N ILE A 593 19.35 6.00 1.73
CA ILE A 593 20.13 6.76 2.71
C ILE A 593 20.33 8.20 2.24
N GLU A 594 20.77 8.40 0.99
CA GLU A 594 21.01 9.73 0.42
C GLU A 594 19.72 10.57 0.31
N SER A 595 18.60 9.93 -0.03
CA SER A 595 17.29 10.59 -0.14
C SER A 595 16.70 11.04 1.20
N GLU A 596 16.98 10.34 2.30
CA GLU A 596 16.34 10.57 3.60
C GLU A 596 17.25 11.19 4.66
N SER A 597 18.45 11.59 4.30
CA SER A 597 19.44 12.21 5.21
C SER A 597 19.30 13.74 5.37
N ASN A 598 18.26 14.33 4.80
CA ASN A 598 18.09 15.80 4.73
C ASN A 598 17.51 16.43 6.01
N SER A 599 17.23 15.64 7.04
CA SER A 599 16.71 16.10 8.33
C SER A 599 17.63 15.63 9.47
N SER A 600 17.70 16.41 10.53
CA SER A 600 18.38 16.02 11.78
C SER A 600 17.40 15.57 12.86
N PHE A 601 16.10 15.55 12.56
CA PHE A 601 15.08 15.07 13.49
C PHE A 601 14.98 13.54 13.39
N GLU A 602 15.44 12.87 14.42
CA GLU A 602 15.36 11.40 14.52
C GLU A 602 14.08 10.92 15.22
N THR A 603 13.72 9.66 14.99
CA THR A 603 12.63 8.98 15.69
C THR A 603 13.19 8.15 16.84
N ILE A 604 12.54 8.19 18.01
CA ILE A 604 12.83 7.30 19.13
C ILE A 604 12.04 6.02 18.94
N LEU A 605 12.76 4.90 18.81
CA LEU A 605 12.19 3.58 18.50
C LEU A 605 12.23 2.62 19.69
N LYS A 606 11.19 1.80 19.81
CA LYS A 606 11.14 0.66 20.71
C LYS A 606 10.73 -0.63 19.99
N ASN A 607 11.14 -1.76 20.54
CA ASN A 607 10.64 -3.07 20.14
C ASN A 607 9.97 -3.70 21.35
N ALA A 608 8.66 -3.49 21.47
CA ALA A 608 7.88 -3.87 22.64
C ALA A 608 6.41 -4.09 22.27
N SER A 609 5.62 -4.63 23.17
CA SER A 609 4.18 -4.74 22.98
C SER A 609 3.51 -3.38 23.00
N SER A 610 2.64 -3.11 22.02
CA SER A 610 1.86 -1.85 21.94
C SER A 610 0.87 -1.68 23.10
N GLY A 611 0.56 -2.74 23.85
CA GLY A 611 -0.24 -2.71 25.06
C GLY A 611 0.52 -2.26 26.33
N GLU A 612 1.83 -1.97 26.23
CA GLU A 612 2.58 -1.43 27.35
C GLU A 612 2.14 0.02 27.66
N LYS A 613 1.80 0.26 28.92
CA LYS A 613 1.49 1.60 29.42
C LYS A 613 2.77 2.36 29.70
N LYS A 614 2.77 3.68 29.47
CA LYS A 614 3.91 4.56 29.75
C LYS A 614 5.23 4.18 29.03
N GLN A 615 5.13 3.70 27.78
CA GLN A 615 6.30 3.29 27.00
C GLN A 615 7.39 4.38 26.92
N PHE A 616 7.02 5.65 26.85
CA PHE A 616 7.94 6.79 26.69
C PHE A 616 7.94 7.71 27.92
N GLY A 617 7.64 7.21 29.10
CA GLY A 617 7.69 7.92 30.38
C GLY A 617 6.34 8.32 30.93
N GLU A 618 6.33 9.16 31.98
CA GLU A 618 5.10 9.54 32.71
C GLU A 618 4.27 10.61 31.97
N LYS A 619 4.87 11.36 31.05
CA LYS A 619 4.16 12.45 30.33
C LYS A 619 3.33 11.87 29.20
N LYS A 620 2.08 12.34 29.11
CA LYS A 620 1.22 12.01 27.97
C LYS A 620 1.77 12.64 26.69
N LEU A 621 1.73 11.87 25.60
CA LEU A 621 2.09 12.32 24.25
C LEU A 621 0.94 13.15 23.65
N THR A 622 1.25 14.07 22.74
CA THR A 622 0.24 14.95 22.14
C THR A 622 -0.76 14.19 21.29
N ALA A 623 -0.26 13.32 20.40
CA ALA A 623 -1.10 12.55 19.50
C ALA A 623 -0.58 11.13 19.29
N VAL A 624 -1.49 10.22 19.00
CA VAL A 624 -1.19 8.90 18.45
C VAL A 624 -1.75 8.82 17.03
N ILE A 625 -0.91 8.42 16.08
CA ILE A 625 -1.30 8.24 14.68
C ILE A 625 -0.80 6.87 14.25
N THR A 626 -1.70 5.99 13.82
CA THR A 626 -1.35 4.58 13.67
C THR A 626 -2.14 3.86 12.59
N ASP A 627 -1.57 2.76 12.10
CA ASP A 627 -2.13 1.82 11.13
C ASP A 627 -2.10 0.41 11.76
N PRO A 628 -3.10 0.04 12.61
CA PRO A 628 -3.09 -1.22 13.34
C PRO A 628 -3.27 -2.42 12.39
N PRO A 629 -2.91 -3.65 12.81
CA PRO A 629 -3.12 -4.85 12.01
C PRO A 629 -4.59 -5.03 11.61
N TYR A 630 -4.82 -5.46 10.35
CA TYR A 630 -6.16 -5.58 9.76
C TYR A 630 -6.79 -6.95 10.01
N TYR A 631 -7.17 -7.22 11.25
CA TYR A 631 -7.85 -8.44 11.68
C TYR A 631 -7.06 -9.71 11.27
N ASP A 632 -7.50 -10.44 10.24
CA ASP A 632 -6.84 -11.64 9.71
C ASP A 632 -6.17 -11.44 8.34
N ALA A 633 -6.10 -10.21 7.85
CA ALA A 633 -5.72 -9.93 6.47
C ALA A 633 -4.26 -10.30 6.14
N ILE A 634 -3.32 -10.05 7.06
CA ILE A 634 -1.88 -10.26 6.87
C ILE A 634 -1.28 -10.96 8.07
N ALA A 635 -0.56 -12.05 7.83
CA ALA A 635 0.19 -12.79 8.85
C ALA A 635 1.63 -12.23 8.95
N TYR A 636 1.79 -11.05 9.58
CA TYR A 636 3.06 -10.32 9.59
C TYR A 636 4.20 -11.15 10.18
N ALA A 637 4.01 -11.74 11.36
CA ALA A 637 5.00 -12.56 12.02
C ALA A 637 5.43 -13.75 11.16
N ASP A 638 4.46 -14.50 10.62
CA ASP A 638 4.78 -15.69 9.81
C ASP A 638 5.62 -15.34 8.57
N ILE A 639 5.22 -14.28 7.84
CA ILE A 639 5.88 -13.91 6.59
C ILE A 639 7.25 -13.27 6.87
N SER A 640 7.40 -12.53 7.96
CA SER A 640 8.66 -11.88 8.34
C SER A 640 9.71 -12.84 8.86
N ASP A 641 9.34 -14.06 9.26
CA ASP A 641 10.29 -15.09 9.70
C ASP A 641 11.36 -15.42 8.63
N PHE A 642 11.02 -15.27 7.34
CA PHE A 642 12.01 -15.40 6.27
C PHE A 642 13.21 -14.46 6.50
N PHE A 643 12.94 -13.21 6.82
CA PHE A 643 13.96 -12.20 7.08
C PHE A 643 14.58 -12.37 8.45
N TYR A 644 13.77 -12.74 9.46
CA TYR A 644 14.24 -12.99 10.80
C TYR A 644 15.36 -14.02 10.84
N VAL A 645 15.26 -15.09 10.05
CA VAL A 645 16.27 -16.16 9.94
C VAL A 645 17.64 -15.62 9.52
N TRP A 646 17.70 -14.70 8.57
CA TRP A 646 18.96 -14.12 8.09
C TRP A 646 19.44 -12.97 8.96
N LEU A 647 18.56 -12.10 9.42
CA LEU A 647 18.90 -11.01 10.36
C LEU A 647 19.45 -11.56 11.69
N LYS A 648 18.87 -12.63 12.19
CA LYS A 648 19.38 -13.31 13.39
C LYS A 648 20.81 -13.82 13.20
N ARG A 649 21.13 -14.40 12.04
CA ARG A 649 22.49 -14.89 11.71
C ARG A 649 23.51 -13.76 11.57
N THR A 650 23.09 -12.57 11.27
CA THR A 650 23.97 -11.41 11.03
C THR A 650 24.04 -10.45 12.22
N LEU A 651 22.94 -10.27 12.95
CA LEU A 651 22.78 -9.20 13.96
C LEU A 651 22.55 -9.68 15.39
N ASN A 652 22.50 -10.98 15.68
CA ASN A 652 22.22 -11.48 17.03
C ASN A 652 23.20 -10.95 18.09
N ASP A 653 24.45 -10.73 17.75
CA ASP A 653 25.47 -10.15 18.64
C ASP A 653 25.31 -8.61 18.82
N THR A 654 24.65 -7.95 17.89
CA THR A 654 24.43 -6.50 17.89
C THR A 654 23.08 -6.14 18.55
N TYR A 655 22.07 -6.97 18.36
CA TYR A 655 20.69 -6.80 18.86
C TYR A 655 20.21 -8.07 19.57
N SER A 656 20.95 -8.53 20.59
CA SER A 656 20.71 -9.82 21.26
C SER A 656 19.30 -9.96 21.83
N LEU A 657 18.70 -8.88 22.34
CA LEU A 657 17.34 -8.91 22.89
C LEU A 657 16.28 -9.12 21.79
N ASN A 658 16.45 -8.47 20.63
CA ASN A 658 15.52 -8.57 19.51
C ASN A 658 15.52 -9.95 18.84
N PHE A 659 16.65 -10.67 18.90
CA PHE A 659 16.84 -11.99 18.29
C PHE A 659 16.94 -13.12 19.32
N SER A 660 16.45 -12.93 20.54
CA SER A 660 16.50 -13.93 21.64
C SER A 660 15.58 -15.13 21.42
N THR A 661 14.53 -14.99 20.63
CA THR A 661 13.55 -16.05 20.32
C THR A 661 13.96 -16.85 19.07
N PRO A 662 13.48 -18.09 18.89
CA PRO A 662 13.72 -18.86 17.66
C PRO A 662 13.15 -18.19 16.41
N GLN A 663 11.95 -17.63 16.50
CA GLN A 663 11.20 -16.94 15.45
C GLN A 663 10.55 -15.68 16.00
N THR A 664 9.89 -14.91 15.14
CA THR A 664 9.12 -13.72 15.52
C THR A 664 7.98 -14.05 16.49
N PRO A 665 7.53 -13.11 17.35
CA PRO A 665 6.55 -13.37 18.42
C PRO A 665 5.12 -13.50 17.87
N LYS A 666 4.72 -14.72 17.46
CA LYS A 666 3.40 -14.98 16.84
C LYS A 666 2.26 -14.94 17.84
N SER A 667 2.45 -15.47 19.03
CA SER A 667 1.42 -15.53 20.09
C SER A 667 1.07 -14.17 20.70
N GLU A 668 1.90 -13.16 20.49
CA GLU A 668 1.70 -11.81 20.99
C GLU A 668 1.26 -10.81 19.92
N GLU A 669 1.30 -11.22 18.65
CA GLU A 669 0.85 -10.42 17.53
C GLU A 669 -0.65 -10.15 17.61
N CYS A 670 -1.07 -8.90 17.43
CA CYS A 670 -2.49 -8.51 17.45
C CYS A 670 -3.15 -8.84 16.11
N THR A 671 -3.42 -10.14 15.85
CA THR A 671 -4.09 -10.64 14.64
C THR A 671 -5.09 -11.74 14.98
N ALA A 672 -6.15 -11.88 14.16
CA ALA A 672 -7.17 -12.92 14.33
C ALA A 672 -6.86 -14.18 13.49
N LEU A 673 -5.59 -14.64 13.49
CA LEU A 673 -5.15 -15.76 12.70
C LEU A 673 -5.39 -17.08 13.44
N LYS A 674 -6.33 -17.88 12.98
CA LYS A 674 -6.74 -19.12 13.65
C LYS A 674 -5.61 -20.12 13.93
N HIS A 675 -4.61 -20.20 13.05
CA HIS A 675 -3.46 -21.11 13.23
C HIS A 675 -2.53 -20.68 14.37
N HIS A 676 -2.59 -19.46 14.87
CA HIS A 676 -1.95 -19.01 16.10
C HIS A 676 -2.76 -19.37 17.37
N HIS A 677 -4.05 -19.78 17.21
CA HIS A 677 -5.00 -20.02 18.29
C HIS A 677 -5.72 -21.38 18.13
N ASN A 678 -4.99 -22.48 18.26
CA ASN A 678 -5.49 -23.87 18.19
C ASN A 678 -6.36 -24.20 16.97
N ASN A 679 -6.19 -23.48 15.85
CA ASN A 679 -7.04 -23.51 14.66
C ASN A 679 -8.53 -23.16 14.91
N SER A 680 -8.82 -22.45 16.01
CA SER A 680 -10.16 -21.98 16.39
C SER A 680 -10.37 -20.54 15.92
N GLU A 681 -11.36 -20.29 15.07
CA GLU A 681 -11.75 -18.94 14.64
C GLU A 681 -12.31 -18.13 15.81
N GLN A 682 -13.03 -18.78 16.70
CA GLN A 682 -13.62 -18.12 17.87
C GLN A 682 -12.55 -17.69 18.87
N GLU A 683 -11.56 -18.52 19.16
CA GLU A 683 -10.44 -18.15 20.04
C GLU A 683 -9.60 -17.02 19.44
N ALA A 684 -9.31 -17.08 18.14
CA ALA A 684 -8.57 -16.04 17.44
C ALA A 684 -9.30 -14.69 17.49
N LYS A 685 -10.63 -14.69 17.29
CA LYS A 685 -11.46 -13.51 17.40
C LYS A 685 -11.43 -12.90 18.80
N LEU A 686 -11.70 -13.70 19.82
CA LEU A 686 -11.71 -13.25 21.22
C LEU A 686 -10.34 -12.71 21.65
N TYR A 687 -9.25 -13.35 21.19
CA TYR A 687 -7.90 -12.87 21.42
C TYR A 687 -7.68 -11.50 20.81
N PHE A 688 -8.00 -11.34 19.52
CA PHE A 688 -7.83 -10.09 18.80
C PHE A 688 -8.63 -8.95 19.44
N GLU A 689 -9.91 -9.17 19.75
CA GLU A 689 -10.78 -8.19 20.42
C GLU A 689 -10.20 -7.73 21.75
N LYS A 690 -9.78 -8.69 22.58
CA LYS A 690 -9.17 -8.38 23.88
C LYS A 690 -7.85 -7.63 23.72
N LYS A 691 -6.95 -8.13 22.87
CA LYS A 691 -5.62 -7.54 22.65
C LYS A 691 -5.72 -6.12 22.10
N LEU A 692 -6.61 -5.89 21.13
CA LEU A 692 -6.84 -4.57 20.54
C LEU A 692 -7.43 -3.59 21.57
N THR A 693 -8.35 -4.07 22.43
CA THR A 693 -8.91 -3.26 23.53
C THR A 693 -7.83 -2.87 24.54
N ASP A 694 -6.99 -3.81 24.96
CA ASP A 694 -5.85 -3.56 25.87
C ASP A 694 -4.88 -2.51 25.29
N ILE A 695 -4.63 -2.59 23.97
CA ILE A 695 -3.75 -1.64 23.26
C ILE A 695 -4.39 -0.25 23.21
N PHE A 696 -5.67 -0.14 22.89
CA PHE A 696 -6.35 1.16 22.87
C PHE A 696 -6.50 1.78 24.26
N ASP A 697 -6.68 0.97 25.31
CA ASP A 697 -6.63 1.46 26.69
C ASP A 697 -5.23 2.02 27.02
N ALA A 698 -4.16 1.36 26.59
CA ALA A 698 -2.81 1.88 26.75
C ALA A 698 -2.58 3.18 25.94
N ILE A 699 -3.14 3.27 24.72
CA ILE A 699 -3.08 4.47 23.88
C ILE A 699 -3.81 5.64 24.56
N GLU A 700 -5.05 5.44 25.06
CA GLU A 700 -5.80 6.48 25.76
C GLU A 700 -5.01 7.04 26.94
N GLN A 701 -4.45 6.14 27.77
CA GLN A 701 -3.68 6.53 28.94
C GLN A 701 -2.42 7.34 28.59
N GLN A 702 -1.83 7.11 27.45
CA GLN A 702 -0.62 7.79 26.98
C GLN A 702 -0.87 9.04 26.12
N THR A 703 -2.11 9.31 25.71
CA THR A 703 -2.45 10.39 24.77
C THR A 703 -3.16 11.54 25.49
N SER A 704 -2.80 12.77 25.17
CA SER A 704 -3.39 13.98 25.77
C SER A 704 -4.39 14.69 24.88
N ASP A 705 -4.41 14.44 23.56
CA ASP A 705 -5.25 15.21 22.64
C ASP A 705 -5.99 14.31 21.63
N ILE A 706 -5.34 13.84 20.58
CA ILE A 706 -6.01 13.16 19.46
C ILE A 706 -5.37 11.81 19.12
N VAL A 707 -6.21 10.88 18.70
CA VAL A 707 -5.80 9.57 18.15
C VAL A 707 -6.35 9.45 16.74
N SER A 708 -5.48 9.25 15.73
CA SER A 708 -5.90 9.02 14.35
C SER A 708 -5.51 7.60 13.92
N ILE A 709 -6.51 6.82 13.54
CA ILE A 709 -6.39 5.39 13.22
C ILE A 709 -6.71 5.20 11.74
N MET A 710 -5.79 4.63 10.99
CA MET A 710 -6.01 4.25 9.59
C MET A 710 -6.32 2.76 9.52
N PHE A 711 -7.50 2.39 8.99
CA PHE A 711 -7.94 1.00 8.98
C PHE A 711 -8.61 0.64 7.65
N ALA A 712 -8.40 -0.59 7.19
CA ALA A 712 -9.04 -1.12 5.99
C ALA A 712 -9.43 -2.58 6.19
N HIS A 713 -10.73 -2.89 6.10
CA HIS A 713 -11.22 -4.26 6.10
C HIS A 713 -12.58 -4.36 5.40
N GLN A 714 -12.84 -5.47 4.72
CA GLN A 714 -14.08 -5.68 3.95
C GLN A 714 -15.28 -6.08 4.82
N THR A 715 -15.04 -6.74 5.96
CA THR A 715 -16.11 -7.27 6.80
C THR A 715 -16.58 -6.28 7.86
N THR A 716 -17.90 -6.22 8.07
CA THR A 716 -18.51 -5.45 9.17
C THR A 716 -18.02 -5.91 10.54
N GLU A 717 -17.65 -7.19 10.66
CA GLU A 717 -17.15 -7.77 11.90
C GLU A 717 -15.84 -7.12 12.37
N ALA A 718 -14.89 -6.94 11.47
CA ALA A 718 -13.63 -6.26 11.81
C ALA A 718 -13.87 -4.79 12.23
N TRP A 719 -14.80 -4.10 11.56
CA TRP A 719 -15.21 -2.74 11.95
C TRP A 719 -15.93 -2.70 13.30
N THR A 720 -16.81 -3.69 13.58
CA THR A 720 -17.46 -3.83 14.88
C THR A 720 -16.43 -3.99 15.99
N THR A 721 -15.43 -4.84 15.77
CA THR A 721 -14.33 -5.05 16.72
C THR A 721 -13.51 -3.78 16.95
N LEU A 722 -13.12 -3.08 15.88
CA LEU A 722 -12.40 -1.80 16.00
C LEU A 722 -13.19 -0.77 16.79
N CYS A 723 -14.47 -0.57 16.44
CA CYS A 723 -15.35 0.41 17.12
C CYS A 723 -15.58 0.04 18.59
N ASN A 724 -15.83 -1.25 18.88
CA ASN A 724 -15.95 -1.73 20.27
C ASN A 724 -14.69 -1.44 21.09
N SER A 725 -13.51 -1.71 20.51
CA SER A 725 -12.24 -1.49 21.22
C SER A 725 -11.97 0.00 21.47
N ILE A 726 -12.30 0.88 20.51
CA ILE A 726 -12.22 2.35 20.67
C ILE A 726 -13.15 2.81 21.80
N LEU A 727 -14.40 2.35 21.77
CA LEU A 727 -15.40 2.73 22.78
C LEU A 727 -15.06 2.17 24.17
N SER A 728 -14.60 0.93 24.26
CA SER A 728 -14.18 0.31 25.53
C SER A 728 -13.01 1.04 26.18
N ALA A 729 -12.10 1.59 25.39
CA ALA A 729 -10.99 2.43 25.84
C ALA A 729 -11.40 3.88 26.17
N ARG A 730 -12.68 4.19 26.32
CA ARG A 730 -13.20 5.52 26.61
C ARG A 730 -12.80 6.60 25.61
N MET A 731 -12.62 6.22 24.37
CA MET A 731 -12.47 7.15 23.25
C MET A 731 -13.75 7.27 22.45
N ASN A 732 -13.98 8.42 21.81
CA ASN A 732 -15.09 8.60 20.87
C ASN A 732 -14.56 9.05 19.51
N ILE A 733 -15.18 8.58 18.43
CA ILE A 733 -14.84 8.98 17.06
C ILE A 733 -15.36 10.40 16.80
N THR A 734 -14.50 11.27 16.28
CA THR A 734 -14.81 12.68 15.99
C THR A 734 -14.74 13.02 14.51
N GLY A 735 -14.10 12.19 13.68
CA GLY A 735 -14.04 12.34 12.22
C GLY A 735 -13.76 11.00 11.54
N SER A 736 -14.17 10.87 10.27
CA SER A 736 -13.99 9.64 9.47
C SER A 736 -13.83 10.00 7.98
N TRP A 737 -12.73 9.57 7.35
CA TRP A 737 -12.34 9.95 5.99
C TRP A 737 -11.90 8.73 5.19
N PRO A 738 -12.59 8.38 4.09
CA PRO A 738 -12.11 7.39 3.13
C PRO A 738 -10.97 7.98 2.29
N MET A 739 -9.92 7.20 2.05
CA MET A 739 -8.76 7.62 1.24
C MET A 739 -8.32 6.45 0.37
N ASP A 740 -8.23 6.65 -0.96
CA ASP A 740 -7.77 5.63 -1.88
C ASP A 740 -6.28 5.41 -1.68
N THR A 741 -5.92 4.21 -1.28
CA THR A 741 -4.54 3.84 -0.99
C THR A 741 -4.04 2.70 -1.88
N GLU A 742 -4.86 2.22 -2.81
CA GLU A 742 -4.55 1.09 -3.68
C GLU A 742 -4.58 1.46 -5.17
N MET A 743 -3.87 0.69 -6.01
CA MET A 743 -3.92 0.88 -7.46
C MET A 743 -5.16 0.18 -8.03
N ALA A 744 -5.90 0.87 -8.91
CA ALA A 744 -7.07 0.34 -9.61
C ALA A 744 -6.80 -0.93 -10.48
N ASN A 745 -5.55 -1.16 -10.89
CA ASN A 745 -5.15 -2.30 -11.75
C ASN A 745 -4.73 -3.56 -10.98
N ARG A 746 -5.22 -3.80 -9.77
CA ARG A 746 -4.96 -5.07 -9.07
C ARG A 746 -5.73 -6.20 -9.72
N SER A 747 -5.03 -7.30 -10.06
CA SER A 747 -5.65 -8.54 -10.57
C SER A 747 -6.65 -9.19 -9.60
N LEU A 748 -6.68 -8.79 -8.32
CA LEU A 748 -7.68 -9.17 -7.33
C LEU A 748 -8.87 -8.20 -7.28
N GLY A 749 -8.67 -6.91 -7.63
CA GLY A 749 -9.73 -5.91 -7.69
C GLY A 749 -10.70 -6.12 -8.86
N LEU A 750 -10.24 -6.79 -9.92
CA LEU A 750 -11.07 -7.13 -11.11
C LEU A 750 -11.98 -8.36 -10.88
N ALA A 751 -11.77 -9.13 -9.82
CA ALA A 751 -12.51 -10.37 -9.56
C ALA A 751 -13.33 -10.36 -8.25
N SER A 752 -13.24 -9.32 -7.44
CA SER A 752 -14.00 -9.17 -6.19
C SER A 752 -14.22 -7.68 -5.91
N ALA A 753 -15.28 -7.32 -5.19
CA ALA A 753 -15.49 -5.98 -4.65
C ALA A 753 -14.42 -5.67 -3.57
N ALA A 754 -13.16 -5.58 -3.98
CA ALA A 754 -12.06 -5.27 -3.09
C ALA A 754 -12.15 -3.78 -2.70
N LEU A 755 -11.96 -3.47 -1.41
CA LEU A 755 -11.80 -2.10 -0.95
C LEU A 755 -10.58 -1.48 -1.63
N GLU A 756 -10.79 -0.39 -2.35
CA GLU A 756 -9.72 0.43 -2.96
C GLU A 756 -9.24 1.49 -1.96
N SER A 757 -10.06 1.81 -0.96
CA SER A 757 -9.79 2.82 0.05
C SER A 757 -9.53 2.23 1.44
N SER A 758 -8.80 2.98 2.25
CA SER A 758 -8.76 2.83 3.70
C SER A 758 -9.51 3.98 4.35
N VAL A 759 -10.09 3.74 5.51
CA VAL A 759 -10.75 4.81 6.27
C VAL A 759 -9.84 5.27 7.41
N THR A 760 -9.62 6.58 7.49
CA THR A 760 -8.94 7.21 8.62
C THR A 760 -9.99 7.73 9.58
N VAL A 761 -10.01 7.22 10.82
CA VAL A 761 -10.88 7.71 11.89
C VAL A 761 -10.06 8.52 12.90
N SER A 762 -10.55 9.68 13.27
CA SER A 762 -10.00 10.48 14.38
C SER A 762 -10.84 10.27 15.64
N CYS A 763 -10.18 10.15 16.79
CA CYS A 763 -10.79 9.88 18.08
C CYS A 763 -10.22 10.81 19.15
N ARG A 764 -11.00 11.07 20.17
CA ARG A 764 -10.55 11.77 21.39
C ARG A 764 -10.96 10.98 22.64
N PRO A 765 -10.19 11.08 23.74
CA PRO A 765 -10.70 10.72 25.06
C PRO A 765 -12.01 11.45 25.32
N SER A 766 -13.04 10.75 25.79
CA SER A 766 -14.39 11.29 25.96
C SER A 766 -14.93 11.01 27.34
N GLU A 767 -15.35 12.08 28.01
CA GLU A 767 -16.25 11.98 29.17
C GLU A 767 -17.65 11.66 28.62
N ARG A 768 -18.19 10.51 28.98
CA ARG A 768 -19.47 10.05 28.46
C ARG A 768 -20.61 10.57 29.31
N LEU A 769 -21.71 10.92 28.65
CA LEU A 769 -23.00 11.14 29.30
C LEU A 769 -23.56 9.79 29.80
N GLY A 770 -24.37 9.74 30.84
CA GLY A 770 -24.94 8.50 31.33
C GLY A 770 -25.75 7.72 30.28
N TYR A 771 -27.05 7.51 30.49
CA TYR A 771 -27.90 6.73 29.57
C TYR A 771 -28.42 7.57 28.40
N GLY A 772 -28.38 7.02 27.17
CA GLY A 772 -28.97 7.59 25.96
C GLY A 772 -30.20 6.83 25.48
N SER A 773 -31.25 7.53 25.03
CA SER A 773 -32.40 6.90 24.40
C SER A 773 -32.09 6.48 22.95
N PHE A 774 -32.31 5.22 22.62
CA PHE A 774 -32.11 4.70 21.25
C PHE A 774 -32.88 5.50 20.20
N LYS A 775 -34.09 5.95 20.47
CA LYS A 775 -34.89 6.77 19.56
C LYS A 775 -34.18 8.07 19.17
N GLN A 776 -33.58 8.76 20.16
CA GLN A 776 -32.85 10.01 19.93
C GLN A 776 -31.53 9.76 19.19
N VAL A 777 -30.77 8.76 19.63
CA VAL A 777 -29.50 8.37 19.02
C VAL A 777 -29.72 7.92 17.56
N LYS A 778 -30.75 7.10 17.29
CA LYS A 778 -31.11 6.68 15.93
C LYS A 778 -31.37 7.86 15.01
N ARG A 779 -32.17 8.85 15.45
CA ARG A 779 -32.46 10.05 14.67
C ARG A 779 -31.20 10.87 14.37
N ALA A 780 -30.35 11.07 15.37
CA ALA A 780 -29.09 11.80 15.22
C ALA A 780 -28.13 11.10 14.23
N ILE A 781 -28.09 9.76 14.27
CA ILE A 781 -27.31 8.96 13.31
C ILE A 781 -27.87 9.14 11.90
N GLU A 782 -29.19 9.00 11.71
CA GLU A 782 -29.80 9.13 10.40
C GLU A 782 -29.56 10.53 9.78
N GLU A 783 -29.69 11.58 10.57
CA GLU A 783 -29.41 12.95 10.13
C GLU A 783 -27.94 13.15 9.73
N LYS A 784 -27.01 12.65 10.57
CA LYS A 784 -25.57 12.82 10.37
C LYS A 784 -25.04 11.96 9.20
N VAL A 785 -25.49 10.72 9.11
CA VAL A 785 -25.14 9.82 8.00
C VAL A 785 -25.68 10.36 6.67
N ASN A 786 -26.90 10.86 6.62
CA ASN A 786 -27.47 11.45 5.40
C ASN A 786 -26.60 12.60 4.88
N THR A 787 -26.20 13.52 5.76
CA THR A 787 -25.35 14.67 5.41
C THR A 787 -23.98 14.22 4.89
N GLU A 788 -23.38 13.22 5.55
CA GLU A 788 -22.05 12.72 5.16
C GLU A 788 -22.10 11.94 3.83
N VAL A 789 -23.15 11.16 3.60
CA VAL A 789 -23.37 10.46 2.31
C VAL A 789 -23.44 11.44 1.14
N GLU A 790 -24.25 12.50 1.26
CA GLU A 790 -24.36 13.52 0.21
C GLU A 790 -23.00 14.16 -0.10
N LYS A 791 -22.24 14.49 0.95
CA LYS A 791 -20.90 15.06 0.83
C LYS A 791 -19.91 14.10 0.16
N LEU A 792 -19.80 12.87 0.65
CA LEU A 792 -18.86 11.88 0.12
C LEU A 792 -19.24 11.43 -1.31
N TYR A 793 -20.54 11.32 -1.61
CA TYR A 793 -21.02 11.01 -2.94
C TYR A 793 -20.67 12.12 -3.94
N GLY A 794 -20.82 13.40 -3.55
CA GLY A 794 -20.36 14.56 -4.33
C GLY A 794 -18.83 14.54 -4.57
N LEU A 795 -18.06 14.02 -3.63
CA LEU A 795 -16.61 13.80 -3.76
C LEU A 795 -16.23 12.61 -4.64
N GLY A 796 -17.20 11.81 -5.11
CA GLY A 796 -16.96 10.68 -6.02
C GLY A 796 -16.78 9.33 -5.35
N PHE A 797 -16.94 9.20 -4.01
CA PHE A 797 -16.93 7.90 -3.33
C PHE A 797 -18.20 7.11 -3.65
N ARG A 798 -18.07 5.80 -3.81
CA ARG A 798 -19.13 4.87 -4.19
C ARG A 798 -19.02 3.56 -3.39
N GLY A 799 -20.08 2.75 -3.43
CA GLY A 799 -20.07 1.37 -2.94
C GLY A 799 -19.67 1.21 -1.48
N ALA A 800 -18.87 0.18 -1.22
CA ALA A 800 -18.44 -0.21 0.13
C ALA A 800 -17.64 0.87 0.85
N ASP A 801 -16.83 1.65 0.14
CA ASP A 801 -15.98 2.69 0.72
C ASP A 801 -16.80 3.84 1.32
N LEU A 802 -17.86 4.26 0.64
CA LEU A 802 -18.79 5.27 1.13
C LEU A 802 -19.54 4.79 2.37
N LEU A 803 -20.04 3.54 2.35
CA LEU A 803 -20.74 2.96 3.49
C LEU A 803 -19.83 2.84 4.72
N THR A 804 -18.59 2.40 4.52
CA THR A 804 -17.62 2.24 5.61
C THR A 804 -17.25 3.58 6.25
N ALA A 805 -17.12 4.63 5.46
CA ALA A 805 -16.87 5.98 5.96
C ALA A 805 -18.02 6.51 6.87
N CYS A 806 -19.25 6.07 6.62
CA CYS A 806 -20.40 6.44 7.45
C CYS A 806 -20.41 5.76 8.82
N PHE A 807 -19.66 4.66 9.02
CA PHE A 807 -19.60 3.98 10.32
C PHE A 807 -19.04 4.89 11.41
N GLY A 808 -17.99 5.66 11.12
CA GLY A 808 -17.43 6.61 12.08
C GLY A 808 -18.44 7.64 12.54
N GLN A 809 -19.30 8.11 11.67
CA GLN A 809 -20.34 9.10 12.01
C GLN A 809 -21.41 8.52 12.93
N ALA A 810 -21.83 7.28 12.70
CA ALA A 810 -22.79 6.59 13.56
C ALA A 810 -22.21 6.31 14.96
N VAL A 811 -20.97 5.79 15.01
CA VAL A 811 -20.29 5.48 16.26
C VAL A 811 -20.04 6.76 17.08
N SER A 812 -19.81 7.91 16.43
CA SER A 812 -19.61 9.19 17.13
C SER A 812 -20.83 9.63 17.93
N GLU A 813 -22.05 9.36 17.46
CA GLU A 813 -23.28 9.69 18.18
C GLU A 813 -23.54 8.71 19.33
N PHE A 814 -23.23 7.45 19.13
CA PHE A 814 -23.36 6.43 20.17
C PHE A 814 -22.34 6.61 21.30
N GLY A 815 -21.10 6.90 20.98
CA GLY A 815 -20.00 7.07 21.94
C GLY A 815 -20.14 8.31 22.87
N LYS A 816 -21.14 9.14 22.69
CA LYS A 816 -21.47 10.22 23.61
C LYS A 816 -22.05 9.70 24.94
N TYR A 817 -22.56 8.46 24.97
CA TYR A 817 -23.24 7.87 26.10
C TYR A 817 -22.47 6.67 26.66
N GLU A 818 -22.62 6.40 27.95
CA GLU A 818 -22.07 5.17 28.54
C GLU A 818 -22.83 3.94 28.02
N LYS A 819 -24.18 4.08 27.93
CA LYS A 819 -25.09 3.05 27.40
C LYS A 819 -26.22 3.69 26.61
N VAL A 820 -26.65 3.01 25.57
CA VAL A 820 -27.85 3.37 24.81
C VAL A 820 -28.89 2.27 24.98
N GLU A 821 -30.09 2.62 25.46
CA GLU A 821 -31.16 1.67 25.78
C GLU A 821 -32.36 1.83 24.83
N LYS A 822 -32.96 0.70 24.47
CA LYS A 822 -34.25 0.63 23.78
C LYS A 822 -35.40 0.86 24.73
N ALA A 823 -36.62 1.01 24.19
CA ALA A 823 -37.82 1.23 25.00
C ALA A 823 -38.17 0.05 25.93
N ASP A 824 -37.70 -1.14 25.66
CA ASP A 824 -37.82 -2.35 26.44
C ASP A 824 -36.74 -2.53 27.52
N GLY A 825 -35.78 -1.60 27.60
CA GLY A 825 -34.66 -1.64 28.54
C GLY A 825 -33.49 -2.46 28.09
N SER A 826 -33.54 -3.06 26.90
CA SER A 826 -32.38 -3.75 26.32
C SER A 826 -31.31 -2.77 25.79
N GLU A 827 -30.03 -3.14 25.95
CA GLU A 827 -28.90 -2.34 25.49
C GLU A 827 -28.69 -2.52 24.01
N VAL A 828 -28.35 -1.43 23.29
CA VAL A 828 -28.02 -1.45 21.86
C VAL A 828 -26.55 -1.81 21.67
N THR A 829 -26.27 -2.77 20.79
CA THR A 829 -24.92 -3.18 20.46
C THR A 829 -24.32 -2.34 19.32
N VAL A 830 -22.97 -2.29 19.23
CA VAL A 830 -22.27 -1.61 18.12
C VAL A 830 -22.60 -2.28 16.78
N ALA A 831 -22.80 -3.60 16.74
CA ALA A 831 -23.20 -4.30 15.52
C ALA A 831 -24.58 -3.82 15.01
N GLU A 832 -25.57 -3.69 15.88
CA GLU A 832 -26.89 -3.13 15.53
C GLU A 832 -26.78 -1.68 15.02
N LEU A 833 -25.87 -0.92 15.62
CA LEU A 833 -25.60 0.46 15.25
C LEU A 833 -24.99 0.57 13.85
N LEU A 834 -24.04 -0.27 13.53
CA LEU A 834 -23.41 -0.28 12.18
C LEU A 834 -24.40 -0.74 11.10
N GLU A 835 -25.29 -1.66 11.40
CA GLU A 835 -26.39 -2.02 10.49
C GLU A 835 -27.40 -0.87 10.31
N LEU A 836 -27.67 -0.10 11.36
CA LEU A 836 -28.45 1.13 11.26
C LEU A 836 -27.76 2.16 10.37
N ALA A 837 -26.45 2.35 10.52
CA ALA A 837 -25.67 3.28 9.70
C ALA A 837 -25.68 2.87 8.21
N LYS A 838 -25.53 1.61 7.91
CA LYS A 838 -25.66 1.08 6.53
C LYS A 838 -27.04 1.37 5.96
N THR A 839 -28.08 1.09 6.72
CA THR A 839 -29.47 1.35 6.31
C THR A 839 -29.71 2.82 6.04
N ALA A 840 -29.21 3.70 6.91
CA ALA A 840 -29.35 5.16 6.75
C ALA A 840 -28.57 5.64 5.51
N ALA A 841 -27.33 5.16 5.30
CA ALA A 841 -26.51 5.52 4.16
C ALA A 841 -27.13 5.04 2.83
N PHE A 842 -27.67 3.85 2.81
CA PHE A 842 -28.39 3.31 1.66
C PHE A 842 -29.64 4.14 1.32
N ASN A 843 -30.46 4.46 2.31
CA ASN A 843 -31.63 5.32 2.15
C ASN A 843 -31.25 6.72 1.63
N ALA A 844 -30.14 7.28 2.10
CA ALA A 844 -29.63 8.56 1.64
C ALA A 844 -29.21 8.52 0.17
N LEU A 845 -28.52 7.47 -0.25
CA LEU A 845 -28.10 7.27 -1.65
C LEU A 845 -29.28 7.17 -2.60
N LEU A 846 -30.39 6.54 -2.18
CA LEU A 846 -31.59 6.37 -3.01
C LEU A 846 -32.55 7.56 -3.00
N ARG A 847 -32.45 8.50 -2.07
CA ARG A 847 -33.36 9.66 -1.92
C ARG A 847 -33.44 10.58 -3.15
N GLY A 848 -32.40 10.65 -3.95
CA GLY A 848 -32.36 11.44 -5.18
C GLY A 848 -32.78 10.68 -6.42
N PHE A 849 -33.12 9.39 -6.30
CA PHE A 849 -33.46 8.55 -7.43
C PHE A 849 -34.99 8.41 -7.60
N GLU A 850 -35.57 9.15 -8.53
CA GLU A 850 -36.97 9.02 -8.95
C GLU A 850 -37.08 7.82 -9.92
N GLY A 851 -37.35 6.64 -9.43
CA GLY A 851 -37.52 5.42 -10.21
C GLY A 851 -38.44 4.43 -9.50
N ASP A 852 -38.85 3.41 -10.24
CA ASP A 852 -39.58 2.28 -9.69
C ASP A 852 -38.68 1.41 -8.76
N GLU A 853 -39.33 0.56 -7.96
CA GLU A 853 -38.64 -0.25 -6.93
C GLU A 853 -37.66 -1.26 -7.55
N TYR A 854 -37.92 -1.80 -8.74
CA TYR A 854 -37.01 -2.73 -9.43
C TYR A 854 -35.74 -2.03 -9.89
N THR A 855 -35.88 -0.83 -10.43
CA THR A 855 -34.73 -0.01 -10.84
C THR A 855 -33.90 0.44 -9.63
N LYS A 856 -34.54 0.85 -8.54
CA LYS A 856 -33.87 1.18 -7.27
C LYS A 856 -33.12 -0.04 -6.73
N PHE A 857 -33.75 -1.23 -6.78
CA PHE A 857 -33.10 -2.46 -6.36
C PHE A 857 -31.85 -2.74 -7.21
N TYR A 858 -31.96 -2.70 -8.53
CA TYR A 858 -30.85 -3.03 -9.43
C TYR A 858 -29.66 -2.09 -9.22
N ILE A 859 -29.89 -0.78 -9.17
CA ILE A 859 -28.85 0.22 -8.95
C ILE A 859 -28.25 0.11 -7.56
N GLY A 860 -29.07 -0.03 -6.53
CA GLY A 860 -28.63 -0.18 -5.16
C GLY A 860 -27.82 -1.46 -4.94
N TRP A 861 -28.25 -2.57 -5.52
CA TRP A 861 -27.51 -3.83 -5.47
C TRP A 861 -26.15 -3.72 -6.18
N LEU A 862 -26.15 -3.12 -7.38
CA LEU A 862 -24.93 -2.88 -8.16
C LEU A 862 -23.94 -2.00 -7.38
N GLN A 863 -24.42 -0.98 -6.67
CA GLN A 863 -23.59 -0.11 -5.81
C GLN A 863 -22.96 -0.88 -4.63
N MET A 864 -23.72 -1.81 -4.04
CA MET A 864 -23.32 -2.52 -2.81
C MET A 864 -22.48 -3.76 -3.08
N ASN A 865 -22.87 -4.55 -4.07
CA ASN A 865 -22.38 -5.90 -4.30
C ASN A 865 -21.70 -6.06 -5.68
N GLY A 866 -21.83 -5.07 -6.57
CA GLY A 866 -21.39 -5.21 -7.96
C GLY A 866 -22.15 -6.29 -8.72
N MET A 867 -21.51 -6.80 -9.78
CA MET A 867 -22.03 -7.94 -10.58
C MET A 867 -21.54 -9.31 -10.08
N GLY A 868 -20.79 -9.35 -8.96
CA GLY A 868 -20.21 -10.57 -8.42
C GLY A 868 -21.20 -11.48 -7.70
N GLU A 869 -20.77 -12.72 -7.41
CA GLU A 869 -21.55 -13.69 -6.65
C GLU A 869 -21.67 -13.31 -5.18
N THR A 870 -22.88 -13.40 -4.62
CA THR A 870 -23.21 -13.16 -3.21
C THR A 870 -23.99 -14.34 -2.62
N ASP A 871 -24.11 -14.40 -1.30
CA ASP A 871 -24.90 -15.42 -0.62
C ASP A 871 -26.41 -15.11 -0.73
N PHE A 872 -27.23 -16.15 -0.79
CA PHE A 872 -28.70 -16.02 -0.97
C PHE A 872 -29.37 -15.15 0.12
N ASP A 873 -28.88 -15.21 1.36
CA ASP A 873 -29.46 -14.46 2.47
C ASP A 873 -29.27 -12.92 2.33
N ASP A 874 -28.33 -12.47 1.51
CA ASP A 874 -28.07 -11.06 1.32
C ASP A 874 -29.18 -10.35 0.52
N ALA A 875 -29.86 -11.03 -0.40
CA ALA A 875 -31.03 -10.48 -1.10
C ALA A 875 -32.19 -10.21 -0.15
N ALA A 876 -32.45 -11.15 0.77
CA ALA A 876 -33.51 -10.99 1.75
C ALA A 876 -33.23 -9.86 2.75
N LYS A 877 -31.97 -9.66 3.11
CA LYS A 877 -31.54 -8.52 3.94
C LYS A 877 -31.68 -7.20 3.16
N PHE A 878 -31.28 -7.20 1.89
CA PHE A 878 -31.30 -6.00 1.06
C PHE A 878 -32.74 -5.46 0.82
N THR A 879 -33.69 -6.34 0.50
CA THR A 879 -35.11 -5.96 0.27
C THR A 879 -35.79 -5.44 1.54
N ARG A 880 -35.38 -5.90 2.73
CA ARG A 880 -35.93 -5.40 4.01
C ARG A 880 -35.43 -3.99 4.37
N ILE A 881 -34.44 -3.46 3.68
CA ILE A 881 -33.81 -2.15 3.95
C ILE A 881 -34.60 -1.01 3.25
N GLY A 882 -35.90 -0.91 3.48
CA GLY A 882 -36.71 0.24 3.05
C GLY A 882 -37.25 0.16 1.62
N MET A 883 -37.35 -1.03 1.03
CA MET A 883 -38.02 -1.28 -0.24
C MET A 883 -39.39 -1.94 -0.05
N ASN A 884 -40.36 -1.55 -0.86
CA ASN A 884 -41.70 -2.18 -0.90
C ASN A 884 -41.76 -3.29 -1.95
N ILE A 885 -40.74 -4.18 -1.96
CA ILE A 885 -40.64 -5.27 -2.91
C ILE A 885 -40.20 -6.53 -2.18
N ASP A 886 -40.81 -7.67 -2.53
CA ASP A 886 -40.47 -8.96 -1.92
C ASP A 886 -39.27 -9.60 -2.65
N VAL A 887 -38.52 -10.43 -1.91
CA VAL A 887 -37.40 -11.22 -2.50
C VAL A 887 -37.87 -12.11 -3.64
N SER A 888 -39.08 -12.68 -3.51
CA SER A 888 -39.68 -13.49 -4.57
C SER A 888 -39.88 -12.72 -5.87
N ASP A 889 -40.25 -11.42 -5.79
CA ASP A 889 -40.51 -10.58 -6.96
C ASP A 889 -39.22 -10.27 -7.71
N ILE A 890 -38.10 -10.08 -6.97
CA ILE A 890 -36.77 -9.86 -7.54
C ILE A 890 -36.32 -11.04 -8.41
N PHE A 891 -36.54 -12.28 -7.93
CA PHE A 891 -36.21 -13.47 -8.70
C PHE A 891 -37.21 -13.70 -9.84
N HIS A 892 -38.51 -13.43 -9.66
CA HIS A 892 -39.48 -13.50 -10.72
C HIS A 892 -39.24 -12.48 -11.85
N HIS A 893 -38.67 -11.33 -11.47
CA HIS A 893 -38.31 -10.28 -12.44
C HIS A 893 -36.89 -10.44 -13.00
N HIS A 894 -36.27 -11.57 -12.70
CA HIS A 894 -34.90 -11.93 -13.15
C HIS A 894 -33.83 -10.84 -12.84
N LEU A 895 -33.99 -10.06 -11.75
CA LEU A 895 -32.96 -9.10 -11.33
C LEU A 895 -31.75 -9.81 -10.73
N LEU A 896 -32.00 -10.89 -10.00
CA LEU A 896 -30.96 -11.80 -9.50
C LEU A 896 -31.13 -13.18 -10.11
N ILE A 897 -30.00 -13.79 -10.48
CA ILE A 897 -29.93 -15.17 -10.95
C ILE A 897 -29.30 -16.03 -9.86
N LYS A 898 -29.96 -17.14 -9.55
CA LYS A 898 -29.53 -18.11 -8.52
C LYS A 898 -28.67 -19.19 -9.12
N ASP A 899 -27.49 -19.43 -8.53
CA ASP A 899 -26.64 -20.59 -8.84
C ASP A 899 -26.29 -21.33 -7.54
N GLY A 900 -27.06 -22.41 -7.26
CA GLY A 900 -26.93 -23.15 -6.01
C GLY A 900 -27.29 -22.32 -4.77
N ASN A 901 -26.34 -22.12 -3.85
CA ASN A 901 -26.49 -21.26 -2.66
C ASN A 901 -26.02 -19.81 -2.90
N LYS A 902 -25.56 -19.49 -4.10
CA LYS A 902 -25.13 -18.18 -4.50
C LYS A 902 -26.08 -17.54 -5.48
N GLN A 903 -25.93 -16.24 -5.65
CA GLN A 903 -26.70 -15.43 -6.60
C GLN A 903 -25.82 -14.30 -7.12
N HIS A 904 -26.14 -13.76 -8.29
CA HIS A 904 -25.51 -12.59 -8.88
C HIS A 904 -26.52 -11.67 -9.55
N LEU A 905 -26.18 -10.41 -9.73
CA LEU A 905 -27.00 -9.46 -10.46
C LEU A 905 -27.00 -9.80 -11.95
N ALA A 906 -28.16 -9.88 -12.54
CA ALA A 906 -28.29 -10.31 -13.94
C ALA A 906 -27.87 -9.20 -14.91
N SER A 907 -27.04 -9.55 -15.90
CA SER A 907 -26.69 -8.70 -17.04
C SER A 907 -27.89 -8.47 -17.99
N TYR A 908 -27.79 -7.50 -18.90
CA TYR A 908 -28.83 -7.27 -19.89
C TYR A 908 -29.07 -8.49 -20.80
N THR A 909 -28.04 -9.28 -21.09
CA THR A 909 -28.15 -10.49 -21.92
C THR A 909 -28.84 -11.65 -21.20
N GLU A 910 -28.70 -11.74 -19.89
CA GLU A 910 -29.34 -12.74 -19.05
C GLU A 910 -30.81 -12.42 -18.81
N ARG A 911 -31.16 -11.15 -18.65
CA ARG A 911 -32.52 -10.70 -18.35
C ARG A 911 -33.41 -10.60 -19.59
N ILE A 912 -32.92 -10.05 -20.68
CA ILE A 912 -33.72 -9.78 -21.91
C ILE A 912 -33.74 -11.05 -22.79
N THR A 913 -34.31 -12.12 -22.29
CA THR A 913 -34.37 -13.42 -22.96
C THR A 913 -35.77 -13.82 -23.48
N GLY A 914 -36.76 -12.91 -23.29
CA GLY A 914 -38.14 -13.13 -23.78
C GLY A 914 -39.24 -12.96 -22.73
N GLU A 915 -38.98 -13.16 -21.46
CA GLU A 915 -39.92 -12.94 -20.35
C GLU A 915 -39.90 -11.48 -19.88
N VAL A 916 -38.72 -10.83 -19.84
CA VAL A 916 -38.58 -9.41 -19.55
C VAL A 916 -38.31 -8.69 -20.85
N GLN A 917 -39.19 -7.77 -21.28
CA GLN A 917 -39.09 -7.12 -22.58
C GLN A 917 -38.84 -5.60 -22.55
N GLY A 918 -39.21 -4.86 -21.51
CA GLY A 918 -38.93 -3.44 -21.33
C GLY A 918 -39.38 -2.55 -22.52
N THR A 919 -40.48 -2.90 -23.17
CA THR A 919 -40.95 -2.25 -24.42
C THR A 919 -42.08 -1.25 -24.21
N ASN A 920 -42.68 -1.18 -23.00
CA ASN A 920 -43.79 -0.32 -22.67
C ASN A 920 -43.35 0.77 -21.69
N ILE A 921 -44.10 1.89 -21.71
CA ILE A 921 -43.88 3.02 -20.78
C ILE A 921 -44.12 2.62 -19.31
N SER A 922 -44.98 1.63 -19.07
CA SER A 922 -45.28 1.11 -17.74
C SER A 922 -44.25 0.12 -17.19
N ASP A 923 -43.31 -0.37 -18.02
CA ASP A 923 -42.29 -1.30 -17.59
C ASP A 923 -41.25 -0.60 -16.69
N PRO A 924 -40.58 -1.32 -15.76
CA PRO A 924 -39.51 -0.73 -14.97
C PRO A 924 -38.43 -0.07 -15.82
N LEU A 925 -37.89 1.05 -15.35
CA LEU A 925 -36.86 1.79 -16.09
C LEU A 925 -35.62 0.96 -16.40
N ILE A 926 -35.23 0.06 -15.48
CA ILE A 926 -34.09 -0.85 -15.72
C ILE A 926 -34.37 -1.80 -16.89
N ASP A 927 -35.62 -2.28 -17.04
CA ASP A 927 -36.01 -3.15 -18.13
C ASP A 927 -35.94 -2.42 -19.47
N GLN A 928 -36.44 -1.17 -19.50
CA GLN A 928 -36.40 -0.30 -20.68
C GLN A 928 -34.95 -0.01 -21.10
N VAL A 929 -34.09 0.28 -20.13
CA VAL A 929 -32.66 0.56 -20.36
C VAL A 929 -31.93 -0.68 -20.88
N GLN A 930 -32.12 -1.83 -20.25
CA GLN A 930 -31.50 -3.10 -20.69
C GLN A 930 -32.06 -3.57 -22.05
N GLN A 931 -33.33 -3.31 -22.35
CA GLN A 931 -33.90 -3.53 -23.68
C GLN A 931 -33.23 -2.66 -24.73
N ALA A 932 -32.95 -1.39 -24.41
CA ALA A 932 -32.23 -0.50 -25.33
C ALA A 932 -30.78 -1.01 -25.55
N MET A 933 -30.09 -1.48 -24.50
CA MET A 933 -28.77 -2.10 -24.62
C MET A 933 -28.82 -3.33 -25.55
N MET A 934 -29.82 -4.19 -25.39
CA MET A 934 -30.02 -5.37 -26.25
C MET A 934 -30.31 -4.98 -27.70
N LEU A 935 -31.15 -3.97 -27.95
CA LEU A 935 -31.46 -3.48 -29.29
C LEU A 935 -30.26 -2.85 -29.95
N TRP A 936 -29.43 -2.15 -29.18
CA TRP A 936 -28.20 -1.54 -29.66
C TRP A 936 -27.17 -2.63 -30.03
N SER A 937 -26.94 -3.60 -29.16
CA SER A 937 -26.00 -4.70 -29.40
C SER A 937 -26.38 -5.57 -30.61
N LYS A 938 -27.67 -5.67 -30.92
CA LYS A 938 -28.20 -6.39 -32.10
C LYS A 938 -28.35 -5.52 -33.35
N GLU A 939 -27.85 -4.29 -33.34
CA GLU A 939 -27.93 -3.30 -34.40
C GLU A 939 -29.37 -3.05 -34.91
N ASN A 940 -30.37 -3.27 -34.04
CA ASN A 940 -31.79 -3.10 -34.40
C ASN A 940 -32.26 -1.67 -34.22
N ARG A 941 -31.69 -0.76 -35.01
CA ARG A 941 -31.96 0.67 -34.97
C ARG A 941 -33.45 1.06 -35.09
N PRO A 942 -34.27 0.45 -35.93
CA PRO A 942 -35.68 0.85 -36.03
C PRO A 942 -36.47 0.59 -34.75
N LYS A 943 -36.26 -0.54 -34.06
CA LYS A 943 -36.91 -0.83 -32.79
C LYS A 943 -36.35 0.02 -31.65
N LEU A 944 -35.08 0.30 -31.67
CA LEU A 944 -34.43 1.16 -30.67
C LEU A 944 -35.00 2.59 -30.77
N LEU A 945 -35.10 3.17 -31.95
CA LEU A 945 -35.68 4.51 -32.12
C LEU A 945 -37.17 4.58 -31.68
N ARG A 946 -37.94 3.50 -31.88
CA ARG A 946 -39.33 3.42 -31.35
C ARG A 946 -39.32 3.41 -29.82
N LEU A 947 -38.42 2.66 -29.20
CA LEU A 947 -38.28 2.60 -27.73
C LEU A 947 -37.85 3.96 -27.19
N ILE A 948 -36.83 4.58 -27.75
CA ILE A 948 -36.34 5.90 -27.31
C ILE A 948 -37.42 7.00 -27.52
N LYS A 949 -38.22 6.90 -28.57
CA LYS A 949 -39.34 7.81 -28.77
C LYS A 949 -40.38 7.72 -27.64
N LEU A 950 -40.57 6.53 -27.06
CA LEU A 950 -41.51 6.31 -25.97
C LEU A 950 -40.96 6.75 -24.62
N VAL A 951 -39.67 6.44 -24.32
CA VAL A 951 -39.13 6.51 -22.96
C VAL A 951 -37.92 7.45 -22.82
N GLY A 952 -37.28 7.86 -23.91
CA GLY A 952 -36.03 8.63 -23.96
C GLY A 952 -36.01 9.83 -24.87
N SER A 953 -37.17 10.41 -25.23
CA SER A 953 -37.31 11.52 -26.21
C SER A 953 -36.68 12.84 -25.74
N GLU A 954 -36.43 13.00 -24.44
CA GLU A 954 -35.82 14.21 -23.85
C GLU A 954 -34.50 13.85 -23.17
N ALA A 955 -33.48 14.68 -23.34
CA ALA A 955 -32.11 14.45 -22.84
C ALA A 955 -32.00 14.33 -21.31
N ASN A 956 -32.93 14.94 -20.57
CA ASN A 956 -32.87 14.95 -19.07
C ASN A 956 -33.88 14.04 -18.40
N ASN A 957 -34.50 13.10 -19.13
CA ASN A 957 -35.48 12.21 -18.53
C ASN A 957 -34.84 11.08 -17.72
N SER A 958 -35.65 10.34 -16.95
CA SER A 958 -35.21 9.28 -16.05
C SER A 958 -34.47 8.14 -16.77
N PHE A 959 -34.80 7.84 -18.03
CA PHE A 959 -34.14 6.81 -18.84
C PHE A 959 -32.63 7.09 -19.02
N TRP A 960 -32.25 8.31 -19.43
CA TRP A 960 -30.84 8.69 -19.62
C TRP A 960 -30.12 8.87 -18.31
N ARG A 961 -30.82 9.25 -17.22
CA ARG A 961 -30.24 9.28 -15.86
C ARG A 961 -29.87 7.88 -15.35
N VAL A 962 -30.72 6.89 -15.59
CA VAL A 962 -30.40 5.49 -15.26
C VAL A 962 -29.17 5.01 -16.04
N LEU A 963 -29.09 5.26 -17.34
CA LEU A 963 -27.92 4.94 -18.14
C LEU A 963 -26.64 5.63 -17.62
N ALA A 964 -26.73 6.90 -17.25
CA ALA A 964 -25.61 7.63 -16.66
C ALA A 964 -25.18 7.02 -15.33
N SER A 965 -26.13 6.62 -14.46
CA SER A 965 -25.81 5.91 -13.20
C SER A 965 -25.17 4.56 -13.45
N LEU A 966 -25.65 3.78 -14.41
CA LEU A 966 -25.06 2.50 -14.78
C LEU A 966 -23.64 2.63 -15.33
N LYS A 967 -23.36 3.69 -16.09
CA LYS A 967 -22.00 4.00 -16.57
C LYS A 967 -20.99 4.15 -15.44
N GLU A 968 -21.41 4.76 -14.33
CA GLU A 968 -20.54 4.98 -13.18
C GLU A 968 -20.34 3.73 -12.31
N LEU A 969 -21.26 2.77 -12.37
CA LEU A 969 -21.35 1.65 -11.43
C LEU A 969 -20.94 0.30 -12.03
N LEU A 970 -21.13 0.12 -13.34
CA LEU A 970 -20.83 -1.17 -14.00
C LEU A 970 -19.32 -1.39 -14.11
N PRO A 971 -18.87 -2.62 -13.83
CA PRO A 971 -17.47 -3.01 -14.07
C PRO A 971 -17.18 -3.10 -15.57
N ASP A 972 -15.89 -3.07 -15.92
CA ASP A 972 -15.45 -3.29 -17.30
C ASP A 972 -16.02 -4.58 -17.87
N GLY A 973 -16.82 -4.45 -18.94
CA GLY A 973 -17.52 -5.60 -19.54
C GLY A 973 -18.44 -5.17 -20.68
N ASP A 974 -19.23 -6.10 -21.19
CA ASP A 974 -20.14 -5.86 -22.32
C ASP A 974 -21.28 -4.91 -21.91
N ASP A 975 -21.83 -5.04 -20.71
CA ASP A 975 -22.87 -4.15 -20.18
C ASP A 975 -22.39 -2.69 -20.18
N LEU A 976 -21.19 -2.41 -19.63
CA LEU A 976 -20.60 -1.07 -19.61
C LEU A 976 -20.33 -0.53 -21.02
N LYS A 977 -19.89 -1.40 -21.94
CA LYS A 977 -19.67 -1.03 -23.34
C LYS A 977 -20.96 -0.54 -23.98
N GLN A 978 -22.06 -1.31 -23.84
CA GLN A 978 -23.35 -0.93 -24.41
C GLN A 978 -23.88 0.39 -23.83
N VAL A 979 -23.75 0.59 -22.54
CA VAL A 979 -24.11 1.84 -21.85
C VAL A 979 -23.32 3.04 -22.39
N ASN A 980 -22.00 2.90 -22.52
CA ASN A 980 -21.14 3.95 -23.05
C ASN A 980 -21.48 4.31 -24.50
N GLU A 981 -21.75 3.32 -25.33
CA GLU A 981 -22.12 3.54 -26.74
C GLU A 981 -23.48 4.22 -26.87
N LEU A 982 -24.50 3.81 -26.09
CA LEU A 982 -25.80 4.46 -26.05
C LEU A 982 -25.71 5.93 -25.61
N LEU A 983 -24.94 6.20 -24.53
CA LEU A 983 -24.77 7.57 -24.04
C LEU A 983 -24.01 8.45 -25.04
N ALA A 984 -22.96 7.90 -25.67
CA ALA A 984 -22.18 8.63 -26.68
C ALA A 984 -23.04 9.03 -27.91
N ASN A 985 -24.07 8.24 -28.23
CA ASN A 985 -24.97 8.48 -29.38
C ASN A 985 -26.33 9.05 -28.96
N SER A 986 -26.51 9.45 -27.70
CA SER A 986 -27.80 9.89 -27.16
C SER A 986 -28.40 11.09 -27.90
N GLU A 987 -27.59 12.11 -28.21
CA GLU A 987 -28.05 13.29 -28.94
C GLU A 987 -28.55 12.94 -30.34
N GLU A 988 -27.83 12.09 -31.08
CA GLU A 988 -28.21 11.63 -32.40
C GLU A 988 -29.50 10.82 -32.38
N LEU A 989 -29.67 9.94 -31.41
CA LEU A 989 -30.83 9.11 -31.21
C LEU A 989 -32.09 9.96 -30.92
N ILE A 990 -31.96 10.94 -30.01
CA ILE A 990 -33.02 11.88 -29.66
C ILE A 990 -33.42 12.72 -30.89
N GLN A 991 -32.46 13.27 -31.62
CA GLN A 991 -32.73 14.06 -32.85
C GLN A 991 -33.38 13.21 -33.94
N SER A 992 -32.98 11.95 -34.09
CA SER A 992 -33.59 11.04 -35.07
C SER A 992 -35.07 10.74 -34.74
N CYS A 993 -35.40 10.60 -33.44
CA CYS A 993 -36.79 10.44 -33.00
C CYS A 993 -37.66 11.70 -33.25
N GLN A 994 -37.07 12.90 -33.13
CA GLN A 994 -37.78 14.17 -33.37
C GLN A 994 -38.03 14.45 -34.86
N LYS A 995 -37.10 14.04 -35.72
CA LYS A 995 -37.26 14.18 -37.18
C LYS A 995 -38.41 13.31 -37.72
N ASP A 996 -38.64 12.12 -37.18
CA ASP A 996 -39.77 11.27 -37.55
C ASP A 996 -41.14 11.90 -37.18
N ILE A 997 -41.18 12.71 -36.10
CA ILE A 997 -42.39 13.41 -35.69
C ILE A 997 -42.76 14.55 -36.71
N THR A 998 -41.74 15.27 -37.16
CA THR A 998 -41.92 16.37 -38.16
C THR A 998 -42.23 15.82 -39.55
N GLY A 999 -41.68 14.63 -39.92
CA GLY A 999 -41.97 13.98 -41.21
C GLY A 999 -43.40 13.47 -41.33
N GLN A 1000 -43.99 12.94 -40.26
CA GLN A 1000 -45.41 12.52 -40.25
C GLN A 1000 -46.38 13.73 -40.24
N ALA A 1001 -46.02 14.83 -39.58
CA ALA A 1001 -46.86 16.06 -39.63
C ALA A 1001 -46.87 16.73 -41.02
N THR A 1002 -45.76 16.59 -41.78
CA THR A 1002 -45.70 17.16 -43.17
C THR A 1002 -46.41 16.28 -44.18
N GLN A 1003 -46.59 15.00 -43.97
CA GLN A 1003 -47.40 14.13 -44.83
C GLN A 1003 -48.93 14.27 -44.63
N MET A 1004 -49.39 14.79 -43.48
CA MET A 1004 -50.84 15.07 -43.27
C MET A 1004 -51.28 16.39 -43.80
N ASN A 1005 -50.35 17.26 -44.23
CA ASN A 1005 -50.71 18.58 -44.79
C ASN A 1005 -50.62 18.71 -46.34
N LEU A 1006 -50.49 17.58 -47.07
CA LEU A 1006 -50.55 17.54 -48.53
C LEU A 1006 -51.71 16.66 -48.98
N GLY A 1007 -52.93 17.06 -48.60
CA GLY A 1007 -54.18 16.48 -49.07
C GLY A 1007 -55.26 17.50 -49.05
N PHE A 1008 -55.21 18.41 -50.08
CA PHE A 1008 -56.11 19.49 -50.40
C PHE A 1008 -55.91 20.78 -49.60
#